data_1509059f03926debdcc22f7fddb5299e
#
_entry.id   1509059f03926debdcc22f7fddb5299e
#
_cell.length_a   1.000
_cell.length_b   1.000
_cell.length_c   1.000
_cell.angle_alpha   90.00
_cell.angle_beta   90.00
_cell.angle_gamma   90.00
#
_symmetry.space_group_name_H-M   'P 1'
#
loop_
_entity.id
_entity.type
_entity.pdbx_description
1 polymer ?
#
loop_
_entity_poly.entity_id
_entity_poly.type
_entity_poly.pdbx_seq_one_letter_code
_entity_poly.pdbx_strand_id
1 'polypeptide(L)'
;MPTLNEIRSAFLDFFERNDHRLVESSPLVPRNDPTLMFTNSGMVQFKNCFTGVEHRDYTRAATSQKCVRAGGKHNDLDNVGYTARHHTFFEMLGNFSFGDYFKEQAIPYAWDLLTRDFGIDRSKLLVTIFHTDDEAAGIWKKYAGLPDERIIRIASEDNFWSMGPTGPCGPCTEIFYDHGPEVSGGPPGSPEEDGDRFIEIWNLVFMQNERFEDGTMRPLDMQSIDTGMGLERIGALLQGKHDNYDTDLMRSLIEASAHATSADPDGPGRVHHRVIADHLRSTSFLVADGVMPSNEGRGYVLRRIMRRAMRHAHMLGARDPVMHRLVPALVAQMGQAFPELGRAQALISETLRLEETRFRQTLERGLRLLEDELGHLPQGASLPGQTAFKLYDTFGFPLDLTQDALREKGREVDLAGFETAMAEQKAKARAAWAGSGETADQQVWFDIAEAHGITEFLGYETERAEGRIVTLVAEGGEIASATPGMAVQIVLNQTPFYAEAGGQVGDTGMIETASGRARVSDCRKVAGVSVHMAEVEQGEIKAGEAARLEVDHQRRSTIRANHSATHLLHEALRRALGDHVAQRGSLNAPDRLRFDFSHASALDPAEVARVETEVNAFIRQNSPVETRIMTPDDARAIGAQALFGEKYGDEVRVVSMGRQDGSGKGADGATYSIELCGGTHVRRTGDIGTFAVIGEGASSSGVRRIEALTGAAAFDHLAARSKGLSAVAGDLRTRAEDVPERVRALMDERRALANEVAQLRRELAMAGGAQGEAGPEPREVGGVPFLSQVLSGVQGRDLPPLIDEHKARMGSGAILLIADTGGKVAVAAGVTADLAGRISAVDLVRAAVPALGGKGGGGRPDMAQGGGSDIGGAEAAIKAAEAALTA
;
A
#
# COMPACT_ATOMS: atom_id res chain seq x y z
N MET A 1 30.14 -20.48 -20.64
CA MET A 1 30.06 -19.10 -20.11
C MET A 1 29.43 -19.20 -18.75
N PRO A 2 29.93 -18.49 -17.74
CA PRO A 2 29.37 -18.55 -16.40
C PRO A 2 27.99 -17.89 -16.38
N THR A 3 27.08 -18.44 -15.59
CA THR A 3 25.76 -17.86 -15.30
C THR A 3 25.88 -16.69 -14.32
N LEU A 4 24.87 -15.80 -14.25
CA LEU A 4 24.85 -14.72 -13.26
C LEU A 4 24.93 -15.26 -11.82
N ASN A 5 24.33 -16.42 -11.55
CA ASN A 5 24.42 -17.07 -10.23
C ASN A 5 25.87 -17.52 -9.92
N GLU A 6 26.59 -18.09 -10.89
CA GLU A 6 28.00 -18.49 -10.72
C GLU A 6 28.90 -17.27 -10.56
N ILE A 7 28.65 -16.16 -11.26
CA ILE A 7 29.42 -14.91 -11.11
C ILE A 7 29.21 -14.31 -9.73
N ARG A 8 27.94 -14.26 -9.24
CA ARG A 8 27.63 -13.81 -7.87
C ARG A 8 28.39 -14.64 -6.83
N SER A 9 28.32 -15.97 -6.96
CA SER A 9 29.05 -16.86 -6.05
C SER A 9 30.55 -16.65 -6.12
N ALA A 10 31.14 -16.56 -7.32
CA ALA A 10 32.56 -16.33 -7.50
C ALA A 10 33.06 -15.03 -6.86
N PHE A 11 32.26 -13.95 -6.93
CA PHE A 11 32.55 -12.69 -6.21
C PHE A 11 32.55 -12.88 -4.70
N LEU A 12 31.52 -13.48 -4.16
CA LEU A 12 31.37 -13.72 -2.73
C LEU A 12 32.49 -14.64 -2.22
N ASP A 13 32.76 -15.75 -2.90
CA ASP A 13 33.82 -16.71 -2.57
C ASP A 13 35.23 -16.06 -2.61
N PHE A 14 35.46 -15.13 -3.57
CA PHE A 14 36.70 -14.38 -3.63
C PHE A 14 36.92 -13.56 -2.37
N PHE A 15 35.93 -12.83 -1.93
CA PHE A 15 36.03 -11.99 -0.75
C PHE A 15 35.99 -12.79 0.55
N GLU A 16 35.27 -13.91 0.64
CA GLU A 16 35.32 -14.82 1.77
C GLU A 16 36.74 -15.37 1.97
N ARG A 17 37.42 -15.78 0.90
CA ARG A 17 38.84 -16.23 0.95
C ARG A 17 39.81 -15.11 1.33
N ASN A 18 39.37 -13.85 1.28
CA ASN A 18 40.11 -12.67 1.71
C ASN A 18 39.54 -12.08 3.03
N ASP A 19 39.04 -12.97 3.91
CA ASP A 19 38.62 -12.69 5.30
C ASP A 19 37.44 -11.69 5.39
N HIS A 20 36.58 -11.62 4.39
CA HIS A 20 35.35 -10.84 4.47
C HIS A 20 34.19 -11.70 4.96
N ARG A 21 33.40 -11.16 5.87
CA ARG A 21 32.15 -11.78 6.31
C ARG A 21 31.12 -11.66 5.18
N LEU A 22 30.56 -12.80 4.75
CA LEU A 22 29.43 -12.78 3.84
C LEU A 22 28.18 -12.28 4.57
N VAL A 23 27.59 -11.22 4.08
CA VAL A 23 26.40 -10.60 4.67
C VAL A 23 25.26 -10.67 3.68
N GLU A 24 24.12 -11.17 4.14
CA GLU A 24 22.91 -11.25 3.31
C GLU A 24 22.47 -9.86 2.80
N SER A 25 21.80 -9.84 1.66
CA SER A 25 21.16 -8.64 1.14
C SER A 25 20.14 -8.07 2.13
N SER A 26 20.22 -6.79 2.40
CA SER A 26 19.18 -6.12 3.18
C SER A 26 17.88 -6.00 2.37
N PRO A 27 16.72 -5.80 3.03
CA PRO A 27 15.47 -5.48 2.34
C PRO A 27 15.59 -4.21 1.49
N LEU A 28 14.79 -4.15 0.44
CA LEU A 28 14.66 -2.97 -0.42
C LEU A 28 14.05 -1.76 0.31
N VAL A 29 13.34 -2.00 1.41
CA VAL A 29 12.80 -0.94 2.27
C VAL A 29 13.77 -0.70 3.41
N PRO A 30 14.56 0.40 3.41
CA PRO A 30 15.48 0.70 4.49
C PRO A 30 14.72 0.96 5.79
N ARG A 31 15.13 0.31 6.89
CA ARG A 31 14.46 0.48 8.19
C ARG A 31 14.94 1.70 8.97
N ASN A 32 16.22 2.03 8.82
CA ASN A 32 16.92 3.03 9.64
C ASN A 32 17.23 4.31 8.86
N ASP A 33 16.67 4.50 7.66
CA ASP A 33 16.87 5.72 6.89
C ASP A 33 15.54 6.22 6.30
N PRO A 34 14.86 7.16 6.96
CA PRO A 34 13.61 7.73 6.46
C PRO A 34 13.80 8.62 5.22
N THR A 35 15.04 9.01 4.89
CA THR A 35 15.34 9.84 3.73
C THR A 35 15.35 9.05 2.42
N LEU A 36 15.49 7.72 2.48
CA LEU A 36 15.51 6.84 1.32
C LEU A 36 14.18 6.10 1.15
N MET A 37 13.63 6.16 -0.04
CA MET A 37 12.47 5.34 -0.39
C MET A 37 12.83 3.85 -0.47
N PHE A 38 13.93 3.54 -1.15
CA PHE A 38 14.40 2.17 -1.37
C PHE A 38 15.92 2.10 -1.20
N THR A 39 16.43 0.93 -0.89
CA THR A 39 17.85 0.61 -0.92
C THR A 39 18.35 0.74 -2.36
N ASN A 40 19.21 1.70 -2.61
CA ASN A 40 19.70 2.08 -3.93
C ASN A 40 21.19 1.78 -4.16
N SER A 41 21.89 1.32 -3.10
CA SER A 41 23.30 0.93 -3.13
C SER A 41 23.64 -0.08 -2.04
N GLY A 42 24.79 -0.76 -2.19
CA GLY A 42 25.27 -1.80 -1.28
C GLY A 42 25.55 -1.29 0.13
N MET A 43 25.99 -0.04 0.25
CA MET A 43 26.40 0.55 1.52
C MET A 43 25.23 0.91 2.44
N VAL A 44 23.99 0.98 1.95
CA VAL A 44 22.85 1.46 2.75
C VAL A 44 22.69 0.69 4.07
N GLN A 45 22.89 -0.62 4.04
CA GLN A 45 22.80 -1.45 5.25
C GLN A 45 23.98 -1.25 6.22
N PHE A 46 25.05 -0.59 5.78
CA PHE A 46 26.29 -0.36 6.57
C PHE A 46 26.51 1.12 6.89
N LYS A 47 25.55 2.01 6.57
CA LYS A 47 25.70 3.46 6.77
C LYS A 47 26.21 3.82 8.17
N ASN A 48 25.62 3.22 9.20
CA ASN A 48 25.97 3.49 10.58
C ASN A 48 27.33 2.89 10.99
N CYS A 49 27.81 1.86 10.27
CA CYS A 49 29.14 1.32 10.49
C CYS A 49 30.22 2.31 10.02
N PHE A 50 30.01 3.00 8.89
CA PHE A 50 30.96 4.01 8.37
C PHE A 50 31.09 5.25 9.26
N THR A 51 30.01 5.63 9.95
CA THR A 51 29.98 6.77 10.88
C THR A 51 30.36 6.38 12.31
N GLY A 52 30.64 5.10 12.58
CA GLY A 52 30.99 4.62 13.91
C GLY A 52 29.80 4.49 14.88
N VAL A 53 28.58 4.77 14.44
CA VAL A 53 27.35 4.68 15.27
C VAL A 53 26.95 3.22 15.52
N GLU A 54 27.29 2.31 14.61
CA GLU A 54 27.02 0.87 14.75
C GLU A 54 28.34 0.08 14.70
N HIS A 55 28.58 -0.76 15.71
CA HIS A 55 29.69 -1.71 15.74
C HIS A 55 29.20 -3.12 15.46
N ARG A 56 29.86 -3.82 14.55
CA ARG A 56 29.61 -5.23 14.25
C ARG A 56 30.79 -6.09 14.70
N ASP A 57 30.60 -7.39 14.82
CA ASP A 57 31.63 -8.37 15.19
C ASP A 57 32.65 -8.64 14.08
N TYR A 58 32.58 -7.89 12.96
CA TYR A 58 33.48 -7.99 11.82
C TYR A 58 33.85 -6.59 11.30
N THR A 59 35.05 -6.49 10.74
CA THR A 59 35.57 -5.25 10.12
C THR A 59 35.58 -5.31 8.60
N ARG A 60 35.29 -6.47 8.00
CA ARG A 60 35.20 -6.69 6.56
C ARG A 60 33.90 -7.38 6.21
N ALA A 61 33.24 -6.94 5.17
CA ALA A 61 32.01 -7.54 4.67
C ALA A 61 32.00 -7.65 3.15
N ALA A 62 31.28 -8.65 2.63
CA ALA A 62 30.91 -8.73 1.22
C ALA A 62 29.43 -9.12 1.08
N THR A 63 28.75 -8.54 0.10
CA THR A 63 27.32 -8.81 -0.15
C THR A 63 26.96 -8.69 -1.63
N SER A 64 25.91 -9.38 -2.06
CA SER A 64 25.16 -9.07 -3.27
C SER A 64 23.86 -8.39 -2.85
N GLN A 65 23.86 -7.06 -2.85
CA GLN A 65 22.73 -6.26 -2.37
C GLN A 65 21.70 -6.02 -3.46
N LYS A 66 20.44 -6.36 -3.17
CA LYS A 66 19.28 -5.94 -3.97
C LYS A 66 19.15 -4.42 -3.96
N CYS A 67 19.06 -3.80 -5.12
CA CYS A 67 18.90 -2.36 -5.26
C CYS A 67 17.72 -2.01 -6.15
N VAL A 68 17.01 -0.91 -5.82
CA VAL A 68 15.95 -0.33 -6.66
C VAL A 68 16.22 1.15 -6.88
N ARG A 69 16.23 1.55 -8.17
CA ARG A 69 16.37 2.94 -8.63
C ARG A 69 15.17 3.30 -9.52
N ALA A 70 14.08 3.71 -8.88
CA ALA A 70 12.81 4.02 -9.55
C ALA A 70 12.14 5.30 -9.01
N GLY A 71 12.92 6.21 -8.43
CA GLY A 71 12.45 7.48 -7.89
C GLY A 71 13.52 8.22 -7.09
N GLY A 72 13.31 9.51 -6.81
CA GLY A 72 14.26 10.37 -6.11
C GLY A 72 15.43 10.82 -6.99
N LYS A 73 16.61 10.99 -6.37
CA LYS A 73 17.85 11.44 -7.05
C LYS A 73 18.33 10.45 -8.13
N HIS A 74 18.09 9.14 -7.91
CA HIS A 74 18.45 8.07 -8.84
C HIS A 74 17.17 7.45 -9.42
N ASN A 75 16.84 7.81 -10.65
CA ASN A 75 15.66 7.33 -11.34
C ASN A 75 16.03 6.81 -12.72
N ASP A 76 16.14 5.48 -12.85
CA ASP A 76 16.48 4.81 -14.10
C ASP A 76 15.24 4.37 -14.91
N LEU A 77 14.03 4.57 -14.35
CA LEU A 77 12.77 4.03 -14.89
C LEU A 77 12.55 4.37 -16.37
N ASP A 78 12.83 5.60 -16.77
CA ASP A 78 12.54 6.10 -18.12
C ASP A 78 13.50 5.52 -19.19
N ASN A 79 14.68 5.04 -18.77
CA ASN A 79 15.70 4.45 -19.63
C ASN A 79 15.56 2.93 -19.80
N VAL A 80 14.79 2.28 -18.89
CA VAL A 80 14.59 0.83 -18.90
C VAL A 80 13.97 0.35 -20.21
N GLY A 81 14.62 -0.64 -20.83
CA GLY A 81 14.21 -1.22 -22.10
C GLY A 81 14.77 -0.51 -23.34
N TYR A 82 15.13 0.76 -23.25
CA TYR A 82 15.64 1.59 -24.36
C TYR A 82 17.17 1.65 -24.41
N THR A 83 17.84 1.45 -23.29
CA THR A 83 19.30 1.38 -23.20
C THR A 83 19.74 -0.04 -22.86
N ALA A 84 21.00 -0.35 -23.10
CA ALA A 84 21.57 -1.68 -22.87
C ALA A 84 21.85 -1.99 -21.39
N ARG A 85 21.86 -0.97 -20.51
CA ARG A 85 22.49 -1.06 -19.18
C ARG A 85 21.64 -0.56 -18.00
N HIS A 86 20.49 0.08 -18.24
CA HIS A 86 19.67 0.63 -17.16
C HIS A 86 18.57 -0.35 -16.72
N HIS A 87 18.44 -0.49 -15.40
CA HIS A 87 17.46 -1.34 -14.74
C HIS A 87 16.81 -0.62 -13.57
N THR A 88 15.53 -0.88 -13.29
CA THR A 88 14.90 -0.44 -12.03
C THR A 88 15.32 -1.29 -10.85
N PHE A 89 15.55 -2.58 -11.07
CA PHE A 89 16.11 -3.52 -10.10
C PHE A 89 17.44 -4.06 -10.62
N PHE A 90 18.46 -4.08 -9.78
CA PHE A 90 19.75 -4.72 -10.07
C PHE A 90 20.40 -5.22 -8.79
N GLU A 91 21.37 -6.12 -8.94
CA GLU A 91 22.19 -6.59 -7.86
C GLU A 91 23.52 -5.83 -7.83
N MET A 92 23.85 -5.25 -6.68
CA MET A 92 25.11 -4.60 -6.45
C MET A 92 26.02 -5.52 -5.63
N LEU A 93 27.06 -6.04 -6.26
CA LEU A 93 28.15 -6.75 -5.61
C LEU A 93 29.05 -5.74 -4.92
N GLY A 94 29.24 -5.86 -3.62
CA GLY A 94 30.03 -4.92 -2.84
C GLY A 94 30.92 -5.61 -1.82
N ASN A 95 32.13 -5.09 -1.65
CA ASN A 95 33.01 -5.39 -0.53
C ASN A 95 33.29 -4.13 0.27
N PHE A 96 33.38 -4.30 1.58
CA PHE A 96 33.42 -3.22 2.54
C PHE A 96 34.55 -3.44 3.55
N SER A 97 35.15 -2.34 3.96
CA SER A 97 36.09 -2.32 5.08
C SER A 97 35.71 -1.21 6.05
N PHE A 98 35.61 -1.53 7.30
CA PHE A 98 35.29 -0.62 8.41
C PHE A 98 36.55 -0.41 9.26
N GLY A 99 37.44 0.47 8.76
CA GLY A 99 38.69 0.78 9.42
C GLY A 99 39.77 -0.32 9.43
N ASP A 100 39.61 -1.38 8.64
CA ASP A 100 40.58 -2.49 8.59
C ASP A 100 41.60 -2.29 7.46
N TYR A 101 41.15 -2.14 6.23
CA TYR A 101 42.00 -1.82 5.09
C TYR A 101 41.46 -0.64 4.29
N PHE A 102 42.34 -0.05 3.46
CA PHE A 102 42.00 1.11 2.65
C PHE A 102 42.46 0.91 1.18
N LYS A 103 42.83 1.98 0.48
CA LYS A 103 43.15 1.97 -0.97
C LYS A 103 44.20 0.93 -1.36
N GLU A 104 45.24 0.74 -0.53
CA GLU A 104 46.36 -0.18 -0.81
C GLU A 104 45.94 -1.64 -0.92
N GLN A 105 44.81 -2.03 -0.36
CA GLN A 105 44.27 -3.39 -0.47
C GLN A 105 43.00 -3.43 -1.36
N ALA A 106 42.16 -2.40 -1.34
CA ALA A 106 40.94 -2.36 -2.14
C ALA A 106 41.22 -2.45 -3.65
N ILE A 107 42.18 -1.63 -4.13
CA ILE A 107 42.56 -1.60 -5.54
C ILE A 107 43.17 -2.95 -5.99
N PRO A 108 44.12 -3.57 -5.28
CA PRO A 108 44.59 -4.91 -5.57
C PRO A 108 43.49 -5.97 -5.62
N TYR A 109 42.59 -6.00 -4.65
CA TYR A 109 41.47 -6.95 -4.67
C TYR A 109 40.62 -6.81 -5.94
N ALA A 110 40.26 -5.57 -6.31
CA ALA A 110 39.47 -5.33 -7.52
C ALA A 110 40.23 -5.78 -8.78
N TRP A 111 41.51 -5.44 -8.86
CA TRP A 111 42.31 -5.81 -10.03
C TRP A 111 42.52 -7.32 -10.16
N ASP A 112 42.79 -8.00 -9.05
CA ASP A 112 43.01 -9.45 -9.04
C ASP A 112 41.73 -10.21 -9.37
N LEU A 113 40.57 -9.82 -8.81
CA LEU A 113 39.29 -10.45 -9.15
C LEU A 113 38.99 -10.32 -10.66
N LEU A 114 39.13 -9.11 -11.20
CA LEU A 114 38.80 -8.88 -12.62
C LEU A 114 39.78 -9.58 -13.56
N THR A 115 41.09 -9.53 -13.30
CA THR A 115 42.08 -9.95 -14.27
C THR A 115 42.57 -11.39 -14.08
N ARG A 116 42.47 -11.95 -12.87
CA ARG A 116 42.89 -13.34 -12.57
C ARG A 116 41.69 -14.29 -12.43
N ASP A 117 40.72 -13.95 -11.58
CA ASP A 117 39.58 -14.84 -11.30
C ASP A 117 38.53 -14.76 -12.44
N PHE A 118 38.18 -13.56 -12.91
CA PHE A 118 37.28 -13.38 -14.05
C PHE A 118 37.96 -13.43 -15.41
N GLY A 119 39.30 -13.31 -15.47
CA GLY A 119 40.06 -13.45 -16.71
C GLY A 119 39.88 -12.33 -17.71
N ILE A 120 39.46 -11.15 -17.27
CA ILE A 120 39.27 -9.99 -18.16
C ILE A 120 40.61 -9.49 -18.69
N ASP A 121 40.69 -9.25 -20.00
CA ASP A 121 41.89 -8.74 -20.66
C ASP A 121 42.25 -7.33 -20.12
N ARG A 122 43.42 -7.26 -19.48
CA ARG A 122 43.97 -6.01 -18.92
C ARG A 122 44.06 -4.88 -19.96
N SER A 123 44.25 -5.22 -21.24
CA SER A 123 44.33 -4.27 -22.32
C SER A 123 43.01 -3.56 -22.60
N LYS A 124 41.89 -4.08 -22.09
CA LYS A 124 40.54 -3.53 -22.24
C LYS A 124 40.14 -2.65 -21.03
N LEU A 125 40.93 -2.64 -19.95
CA LEU A 125 40.58 -1.93 -18.74
C LEU A 125 41.26 -0.55 -18.69
N LEU A 126 40.53 0.46 -18.23
CA LEU A 126 41.04 1.77 -17.82
C LEU A 126 40.33 2.20 -16.53
N VAL A 127 40.91 3.17 -15.85
CA VAL A 127 40.36 3.63 -14.58
C VAL A 127 40.23 5.15 -14.54
N THR A 128 39.19 5.61 -13.83
CA THR A 128 39.10 7.01 -13.44
C THR A 128 39.50 7.17 -11.96
N ILE A 129 39.94 8.35 -11.61
CA ILE A 129 40.23 8.75 -10.23
C ILE A 129 39.79 10.19 -10.00
N PHE A 130 39.48 10.54 -8.77
CA PHE A 130 39.29 11.94 -8.42
C PHE A 130 40.57 12.74 -8.68
N HIS A 131 40.47 13.90 -9.26
CA HIS A 131 41.64 14.64 -9.81
C HIS A 131 42.78 14.90 -8.84
N THR A 132 42.50 14.96 -7.54
CA THR A 132 43.48 15.19 -6.46
C THR A 132 43.96 13.91 -5.77
N ASP A 133 43.46 12.73 -6.15
CA ASP A 133 43.80 11.46 -5.52
C ASP A 133 45.07 10.84 -6.12
N ASP A 134 46.23 11.43 -5.78
CA ASP A 134 47.54 10.94 -6.23
C ASP A 134 47.91 9.58 -5.66
N GLU A 135 47.37 9.25 -4.47
CA GLU A 135 47.60 7.98 -3.82
C GLU A 135 46.97 6.81 -4.65
N ALA A 136 45.70 6.93 -5.04
CA ALA A 136 45.05 5.95 -5.89
C ALA A 136 45.77 5.81 -7.25
N ALA A 137 46.19 6.93 -7.86
CA ALA A 137 46.97 6.90 -9.09
C ALA A 137 48.28 6.12 -8.95
N GLY A 138 48.99 6.35 -7.84
CA GLY A 138 50.22 5.65 -7.52
C GLY A 138 50.07 4.14 -7.32
N ILE A 139 48.95 3.75 -6.68
CA ILE A 139 48.63 2.32 -6.47
C ILE A 139 48.27 1.64 -7.81
N TRP A 140 47.45 2.28 -8.64
CA TRP A 140 47.12 1.77 -9.98
C TRP A 140 48.35 1.56 -10.87
N LYS A 141 49.29 2.53 -10.88
CA LYS A 141 50.55 2.41 -11.59
C LYS A 141 51.44 1.26 -11.06
N LYS A 142 51.61 1.22 -9.74
CA LYS A 142 52.50 0.27 -9.09
C LYS A 142 51.98 -1.18 -9.18
N TYR A 143 50.68 -1.39 -8.93
CA TYR A 143 50.10 -2.73 -8.83
C TYR A 143 49.54 -3.26 -10.15
N ALA A 144 48.72 -2.47 -10.83
CA ALA A 144 48.11 -2.87 -12.11
C ALA A 144 49.03 -2.66 -13.31
N GLY A 145 50.07 -1.87 -13.19
CA GLY A 145 50.98 -1.51 -14.28
C GLY A 145 50.31 -0.65 -15.35
N LEU A 146 49.26 0.08 -14.99
CA LEU A 146 48.55 0.93 -15.92
C LEU A 146 49.40 2.18 -16.29
N PRO A 147 49.53 2.50 -17.61
CA PRO A 147 50.15 3.74 -18.03
C PRO A 147 49.25 4.95 -17.76
N ASP A 148 49.85 6.15 -17.77
CA ASP A 148 49.13 7.39 -17.43
C ASP A 148 47.89 7.67 -18.29
N GLU A 149 47.92 7.24 -19.53
CA GLU A 149 46.81 7.44 -20.48
C GLU A 149 45.58 6.58 -20.12
N ARG A 150 45.74 5.60 -19.24
CA ARG A 150 44.66 4.73 -18.77
C ARG A 150 44.22 5.04 -17.33
N ILE A 151 44.77 6.10 -16.74
CA ILE A 151 44.37 6.60 -15.41
C ILE A 151 43.83 8.02 -15.61
N ILE A 152 42.53 8.12 -15.85
CA ILE A 152 41.89 9.36 -16.21
C ILE A 152 41.50 10.13 -14.94
N ARG A 153 41.89 11.42 -14.85
CA ARG A 153 41.59 12.29 -13.72
C ARG A 153 40.33 13.08 -13.97
N ILE A 154 39.32 12.90 -13.12
CA ILE A 154 38.01 13.54 -13.22
C ILE A 154 37.89 14.59 -12.10
N ALA A 155 37.55 15.83 -12.46
CA ALA A 155 37.41 16.93 -11.54
C ALA A 155 35.98 17.18 -11.04
N SER A 156 35.00 16.58 -11.73
CA SER A 156 33.58 16.66 -11.38
C SER A 156 33.23 15.77 -10.17
N GLU A 157 31.98 15.88 -9.71
CA GLU A 157 31.44 15.02 -8.65
C GLU A 157 31.29 13.55 -9.08
N ASP A 158 31.53 13.20 -10.34
CA ASP A 158 31.42 11.82 -10.82
C ASP A 158 32.42 10.87 -10.10
N ASN A 159 33.64 11.36 -9.81
CA ASN A 159 34.62 10.63 -8.99
C ASN A 159 34.68 11.10 -7.53
N PHE A 160 33.65 11.77 -7.02
CA PHE A 160 33.48 12.08 -5.61
C PHE A 160 32.09 11.63 -5.14
N TRP A 161 32.00 10.44 -4.60
CA TRP A 161 30.74 9.84 -4.24
C TRP A 161 30.20 10.38 -2.92
N SER A 162 28.89 10.61 -2.85
CA SER A 162 28.16 10.92 -1.63
C SER A 162 26.79 10.25 -1.64
N MET A 163 26.37 9.72 -0.49
CA MET A 163 25.09 9.02 -0.33
C MET A 163 23.88 9.93 -0.58
N GLY A 164 24.02 11.21 -0.24
CA GLY A 164 22.95 12.20 -0.34
C GLY A 164 23.44 13.59 0.10
N PRO A 165 22.50 14.44 0.55
CA PRO A 165 22.86 15.76 1.11
C PRO A 165 23.73 15.65 2.37
N THR A 166 23.56 14.56 3.13
CA THR A 166 24.28 14.27 4.39
C THR A 166 24.75 12.83 4.41
N GLY A 167 25.79 12.57 5.21
CA GLY A 167 26.32 11.22 5.47
C GLY A 167 27.75 11.03 4.92
N PRO A 168 28.26 9.78 4.99
CA PRO A 168 29.63 9.47 4.57
C PRO A 168 29.83 9.74 3.08
N CYS A 169 31.00 10.27 2.73
CA CYS A 169 31.38 10.60 1.37
C CYS A 169 32.89 10.54 1.18
N GLY A 170 33.35 10.50 -0.06
CA GLY A 170 34.75 10.53 -0.38
C GLY A 170 35.07 10.38 -1.85
N PRO A 171 36.33 10.54 -2.26
CA PRO A 171 36.78 10.29 -3.60
C PRO A 171 36.58 8.83 -3.97
N CYS A 172 36.40 8.56 -5.26
CA CYS A 172 36.29 7.19 -5.78
C CYS A 172 37.17 6.98 -7.01
N THR A 173 37.38 5.73 -7.30
CA THR A 173 38.01 5.26 -8.54
C THR A 173 37.08 4.25 -9.21
N GLU A 174 36.85 4.46 -10.49
CA GLU A 174 35.97 3.61 -11.26
C GLU A 174 36.78 2.82 -12.29
N ILE A 175 36.41 1.56 -12.50
CA ILE A 175 37.03 0.69 -13.49
C ILE A 175 36.09 0.58 -14.68
N PHE A 176 36.59 0.92 -15.86
CA PHE A 176 35.86 0.87 -17.12
C PHE A 176 36.39 -0.24 -18.03
N TYR A 177 35.50 -0.80 -18.81
CA TYR A 177 35.83 -1.75 -19.87
C TYR A 177 35.61 -1.12 -21.26
N ASP A 178 36.63 -1.19 -22.14
CA ASP A 178 36.56 -0.75 -23.55
C ASP A 178 36.04 -1.88 -24.43
N HIS A 179 34.82 -1.77 -24.93
CA HIS A 179 34.22 -2.71 -25.89
C HIS A 179 34.85 -2.67 -27.26
N GLY A 180 35.69 -1.67 -27.54
CA GLY A 180 36.41 -1.54 -28.78
C GLY A 180 35.81 -0.51 -29.73
N PRO A 181 36.55 -0.21 -30.81
CA PRO A 181 36.23 0.90 -31.73
C PRO A 181 34.95 0.69 -32.56
N GLU A 182 34.43 -0.52 -32.62
CA GLU A 182 33.17 -0.83 -33.33
C GLU A 182 31.93 -0.31 -32.55
N VAL A 183 32.08 -0.01 -31.24
CA VAL A 183 31.03 0.55 -30.43
C VAL A 183 31.23 2.07 -30.29
N SER A 184 30.16 2.84 -30.47
CA SER A 184 30.23 4.31 -30.38
C SER A 184 30.41 4.78 -28.94
N GLY A 185 31.20 5.81 -28.74
CA GLY A 185 31.44 6.44 -27.43
C GLY A 185 32.91 6.78 -27.22
N GLY A 186 33.18 7.74 -26.32
CA GLY A 186 34.49 8.18 -25.92
C GLY A 186 34.89 7.74 -24.53
N PRO A 187 36.15 7.86 -24.11
CA PRO A 187 36.57 7.56 -22.76
C PRO A 187 35.94 8.54 -21.74
N PRO A 188 35.82 8.15 -20.45
CA PRO A 188 35.35 9.03 -19.41
C PRO A 188 36.05 10.40 -19.40
N GLY A 189 35.28 11.48 -19.17
CA GLY A 189 35.74 12.87 -19.23
C GLY A 189 35.81 13.44 -20.66
N SER A 190 35.45 12.68 -21.70
CA SER A 190 35.33 13.16 -23.07
C SER A 190 33.91 13.62 -23.42
N PRO A 191 33.70 14.46 -24.47
CA PRO A 191 32.37 14.87 -24.89
C PRO A 191 31.44 13.71 -25.32
N GLU A 192 31.99 12.53 -25.59
CA GLU A 192 31.29 11.34 -26.10
C GLU A 192 31.22 10.23 -25.02
N GLU A 193 31.42 10.57 -23.74
CA GLU A 193 31.45 9.63 -22.62
C GLU A 193 30.12 8.91 -22.37
N ASP A 194 28.99 9.51 -22.75
CA ASP A 194 27.66 8.90 -22.65
C ASP A 194 27.42 7.71 -23.58
N GLY A 195 28.36 7.43 -24.49
CA GLY A 195 28.28 6.29 -25.42
C GLY A 195 28.47 4.94 -24.74
N ASP A 196 28.20 3.86 -25.49
CA ASP A 196 28.20 2.49 -24.96
C ASP A 196 29.56 1.77 -25.12
N ARG A 197 30.62 2.45 -25.56
CA ARG A 197 31.93 1.85 -25.72
C ARG A 197 32.68 1.63 -24.43
N PHE A 198 32.71 2.64 -23.57
CA PHE A 198 33.41 2.57 -22.28
C PHE A 198 32.36 2.43 -21.18
N ILE A 199 32.25 1.24 -20.61
CA ILE A 199 31.25 0.94 -19.59
C ILE A 199 31.94 0.81 -18.24
N GLU A 200 31.48 1.60 -17.27
CA GLU A 200 31.84 1.44 -15.86
C GLU A 200 31.36 0.06 -15.37
N ILE A 201 32.30 -0.76 -14.90
CA ILE A 201 32.02 -2.10 -14.38
C ILE A 201 32.15 -2.20 -12.88
N TRP A 202 32.94 -1.32 -12.23
CA TRP A 202 33.12 -1.32 -10.77
C TRP A 202 33.49 0.06 -10.27
N ASN A 203 32.85 0.53 -9.19
CA ASN A 203 33.19 1.74 -8.47
C ASN A 203 33.76 1.40 -7.07
N LEU A 204 34.92 1.92 -6.72
CA LEU A 204 35.55 1.78 -5.42
C LEU A 204 35.56 3.14 -4.73
N VAL A 205 34.79 3.29 -3.68
CA VAL A 205 34.64 4.53 -2.91
C VAL A 205 35.50 4.49 -1.66
N PHE A 206 36.26 5.56 -1.45
CA PHE A 206 37.14 5.77 -0.30
C PHE A 206 36.47 6.71 0.69
N MET A 207 35.71 6.14 1.63
CA MET A 207 34.97 6.88 2.64
C MET A 207 35.94 7.54 3.61
N GLN A 208 36.12 8.83 3.48
CA GLN A 208 37.07 9.65 4.25
C GLN A 208 36.41 10.79 5.02
N ASN A 209 35.22 11.22 4.60
CA ASN A 209 34.57 12.39 5.14
C ASN A 209 33.08 12.09 5.42
N GLU A 210 32.49 12.89 6.31
CA GLU A 210 31.07 13.00 6.52
C GLU A 210 30.58 14.39 6.12
N ARG A 211 29.50 14.46 5.34
CA ARG A 211 28.82 15.70 4.93
C ARG A 211 27.64 15.96 5.86
N PHE A 212 27.54 17.18 6.38
CA PHE A 212 26.47 17.62 7.27
C PHE A 212 25.42 18.49 6.53
N GLU A 213 24.25 18.72 7.15
CA GLU A 213 23.14 19.50 6.57
C GLU A 213 23.53 20.94 6.18
N ASP A 214 24.50 21.54 6.89
CA ASP A 214 25.04 22.88 6.58
C ASP A 214 26.02 22.87 5.39
N GLY A 215 26.23 21.71 4.75
CA GLY A 215 27.17 21.52 3.65
C GLY A 215 28.64 21.40 4.07
N THR A 216 28.93 21.44 5.37
CA THR A 216 30.31 21.22 5.85
C THR A 216 30.71 19.76 5.71
N MET A 217 32.00 19.51 5.45
CA MET A 217 32.58 18.18 5.43
C MET A 217 33.60 18.07 6.57
N ARG A 218 33.53 16.94 7.30
CA ARG A 218 34.54 16.61 8.33
C ARG A 218 35.15 15.26 8.04
N PRO A 219 36.45 15.09 8.32
CA PRO A 219 37.06 13.76 8.22
C PRO A 219 36.34 12.76 9.14
N LEU A 220 36.12 11.55 8.65
CA LEU A 220 35.69 10.43 9.47
C LEU A 220 36.84 9.97 10.36
N ASP A 221 36.52 9.55 11.57
CA ASP A 221 37.54 9.00 12.51
C ASP A 221 38.17 7.70 11.99
N MET A 222 37.44 7.04 11.09
CA MET A 222 37.79 5.75 10.51
C MET A 222 37.70 5.81 8.99
N GLN A 223 38.83 5.62 8.31
CA GLN A 223 38.85 5.45 6.84
C GLN A 223 38.25 4.10 6.45
N SER A 224 37.32 4.09 5.54
CA SER A 224 36.56 2.91 5.18
C SER A 224 36.44 2.74 3.66
N ILE A 225 36.17 1.50 3.24
CA ILE A 225 35.95 1.14 1.84
C ILE A 225 34.49 0.77 1.62
N ASP A 226 33.89 1.34 0.59
CA ASP A 226 32.64 0.91 -0.02
C ASP A 226 32.89 0.63 -1.50
N THR A 227 32.39 -0.49 -2.01
CA THR A 227 32.49 -0.76 -3.46
C THR A 227 31.14 -1.19 -4.03
N GLY A 228 30.95 -0.90 -5.32
CA GLY A 228 29.74 -1.30 -6.02
C GLY A 228 30.01 -1.75 -7.45
N MET A 229 29.74 -3.04 -7.74
CA MET A 229 29.80 -3.62 -9.07
C MET A 229 28.41 -4.15 -9.45
N GLY A 230 27.83 -3.67 -10.54
CA GLY A 230 26.55 -4.18 -11.05
C GLY A 230 26.69 -5.62 -11.56
N LEU A 231 25.99 -6.59 -10.95
CA LEU A 231 26.04 -7.99 -11.39
C LEU A 231 25.64 -8.15 -12.85
N GLU A 232 24.59 -7.46 -13.27
CA GLU A 232 24.10 -7.53 -14.65
C GLU A 232 25.12 -7.01 -15.64
N ARG A 233 25.86 -5.94 -15.31
CA ARG A 233 26.93 -5.37 -16.17
C ARG A 233 28.13 -6.30 -16.29
N ILE A 234 28.68 -6.72 -15.17
CA ILE A 234 29.83 -7.66 -15.21
C ILE A 234 29.42 -8.99 -15.78
N GLY A 235 28.18 -9.43 -15.57
CA GLY A 235 27.63 -10.65 -16.12
C GLY A 235 27.53 -10.60 -17.64
N ALA A 236 27.02 -9.51 -18.20
CA ALA A 236 27.00 -9.32 -19.66
C ALA A 236 28.40 -9.42 -20.24
N LEU A 237 29.37 -8.73 -19.64
CA LEU A 237 30.77 -8.78 -20.09
C LEU A 237 31.34 -10.20 -20.06
N LEU A 238 31.22 -10.94 -18.96
CA LEU A 238 31.74 -12.29 -18.79
C LEU A 238 31.03 -13.34 -19.67
N GLN A 239 29.80 -13.07 -20.07
CA GLN A 239 29.04 -13.86 -21.02
C GLN A 239 29.29 -13.42 -22.48
N GLY A 240 30.21 -12.48 -22.71
CA GLY A 240 30.55 -11.99 -24.06
C GLY A 240 29.38 -11.24 -24.73
N LYS A 241 28.55 -10.61 -23.94
CA LYS A 241 27.40 -9.78 -24.35
C LYS A 241 27.73 -8.31 -24.17
N HIS A 242 27.11 -7.47 -24.98
CA HIS A 242 27.18 -6.02 -24.82
C HIS A 242 25.97 -5.46 -24.06
N ASP A 243 24.85 -6.16 -24.15
CA ASP A 243 23.56 -5.75 -23.62
C ASP A 243 23.20 -6.61 -22.39
N ASN A 244 22.87 -5.98 -21.27
CA ASN A 244 22.47 -6.66 -20.02
C ASN A 244 21.24 -7.56 -20.22
N TYR A 245 20.35 -7.20 -21.16
CA TYR A 245 19.15 -7.96 -21.49
C TYR A 245 19.43 -9.26 -22.23
N ASP A 246 20.65 -9.45 -22.73
CA ASP A 246 21.10 -10.68 -23.39
C ASP A 246 21.79 -11.68 -22.45
N THR A 247 21.91 -11.34 -21.14
CA THR A 247 22.40 -12.26 -20.13
C THR A 247 21.45 -13.43 -19.95
N ASP A 248 21.94 -14.54 -19.44
CA ASP A 248 21.18 -15.77 -19.22
C ASP A 248 19.89 -15.55 -18.43
N LEU A 249 19.95 -14.80 -17.31
CA LEU A 249 18.82 -14.47 -16.46
C LEU A 249 17.79 -13.60 -17.21
N MET A 250 18.24 -12.47 -17.78
CA MET A 250 17.33 -11.54 -18.44
C MET A 250 16.71 -12.17 -19.68
N ARG A 251 17.50 -12.93 -20.45
CA ARG A 251 17.01 -13.65 -21.62
C ARG A 251 15.94 -14.68 -21.26
N SER A 252 16.13 -15.43 -20.18
CA SER A 252 15.11 -16.38 -19.69
C SER A 252 13.78 -15.68 -19.35
N LEU A 253 13.81 -14.50 -18.72
CA LEU A 253 12.60 -13.73 -18.39
C LEU A 253 11.95 -13.14 -19.67
N ILE A 254 12.75 -12.68 -20.63
CA ILE A 254 12.27 -12.19 -21.91
C ILE A 254 11.58 -13.31 -22.69
N GLU A 255 12.15 -14.51 -22.74
CA GLU A 255 11.55 -15.68 -23.38
C GLU A 255 10.25 -16.12 -22.68
N ALA A 256 10.20 -16.08 -21.35
CA ALA A 256 8.97 -16.32 -20.60
C ALA A 256 7.87 -15.29 -20.97
N SER A 257 8.25 -14.01 -21.08
CA SER A 257 7.35 -12.95 -21.56
C SER A 257 6.88 -13.20 -22.99
N ALA A 258 7.77 -13.57 -23.90
CA ALA A 258 7.45 -13.89 -25.28
C ALA A 258 6.45 -15.06 -25.38
N HIS A 259 6.68 -16.11 -24.61
CA HIS A 259 5.79 -17.26 -24.54
C HIS A 259 4.39 -16.86 -24.00
N ALA A 260 4.35 -16.05 -22.94
CA ALA A 260 3.11 -15.63 -22.30
C ALA A 260 2.26 -14.67 -23.15
N THR A 261 2.91 -13.85 -24.00
CA THR A 261 2.26 -12.89 -24.91
C THR A 261 2.10 -13.41 -26.34
N SER A 262 2.74 -14.53 -26.69
CA SER A 262 2.83 -15.07 -28.06
C SER A 262 3.43 -14.06 -29.05
N ALA A 263 4.39 -13.24 -28.61
CA ALA A 263 5.09 -12.24 -29.41
C ALA A 263 6.57 -12.58 -29.55
N ASP A 264 7.17 -12.18 -30.68
CA ASP A 264 8.61 -12.44 -30.95
C ASP A 264 9.49 -11.58 -30.03
N PRO A 265 10.38 -12.20 -29.22
CA PRO A 265 11.24 -11.48 -28.26
C PRO A 265 12.30 -10.58 -28.93
N ASP A 266 12.68 -10.90 -30.18
CA ASP A 266 13.72 -10.21 -30.97
C ASP A 266 13.12 -9.33 -32.08
N GLY A 267 11.78 -9.33 -32.19
CA GLY A 267 11.03 -8.54 -33.17
C GLY A 267 10.93 -7.05 -32.82
N PRO A 268 10.05 -6.31 -33.52
CA PRO A 268 9.83 -4.88 -33.27
C PRO A 268 9.40 -4.56 -31.84
N GLY A 269 8.80 -5.53 -31.14
CA GLY A 269 8.35 -5.42 -29.76
C GLY A 269 9.41 -5.72 -28.69
N ARG A 270 10.68 -5.90 -29.03
CA ARG A 270 11.74 -6.31 -28.09
C ARG A 270 11.84 -5.41 -26.85
N VAL A 271 11.62 -4.08 -27.00
CA VAL A 271 11.66 -3.11 -25.90
C VAL A 271 10.60 -3.45 -24.85
N HIS A 272 9.41 -3.88 -25.28
CA HIS A 272 8.33 -4.23 -24.35
C HIS A 272 8.70 -5.46 -23.50
N HIS A 273 9.33 -6.48 -24.08
CA HIS A 273 9.79 -7.66 -23.35
C HIS A 273 10.87 -7.31 -22.31
N ARG A 274 11.80 -6.41 -22.65
CA ARG A 274 12.84 -5.90 -21.75
C ARG A 274 12.24 -5.20 -20.54
N VAL A 275 11.28 -4.29 -20.77
CA VAL A 275 10.57 -3.60 -19.70
C VAL A 275 9.81 -4.59 -18.80
N ILE A 276 9.13 -5.57 -19.39
CA ILE A 276 8.41 -6.59 -18.63
C ILE A 276 9.38 -7.40 -17.77
N ALA A 277 10.51 -7.85 -18.31
CA ALA A 277 11.50 -8.62 -17.58
C ALA A 277 12.12 -7.85 -16.41
N ASP A 278 12.51 -6.60 -16.61
CA ASP A 278 13.04 -5.73 -15.56
C ASP A 278 12.00 -5.46 -14.46
N HIS A 279 10.80 -5.06 -14.88
CA HIS A 279 9.74 -4.69 -13.94
C HIS A 279 9.13 -5.88 -13.20
N LEU A 280 9.20 -7.08 -13.77
CA LEU A 280 8.87 -8.32 -13.06
C LEU A 280 9.80 -8.52 -11.86
N ARG A 281 11.12 -8.28 -12.03
CA ARG A 281 12.09 -8.37 -10.96
C ARG A 281 11.78 -7.34 -9.86
N SER A 282 11.75 -6.06 -10.22
CA SER A 282 11.54 -4.98 -9.25
C SER A 282 10.22 -5.11 -8.49
N THR A 283 9.11 -5.42 -9.17
CA THR A 283 7.81 -5.56 -8.51
C THR A 283 7.74 -6.79 -7.62
N SER A 284 8.32 -7.90 -8.04
CA SER A 284 8.32 -9.13 -7.25
C SER A 284 9.14 -9.00 -5.97
N PHE A 285 10.34 -8.40 -6.04
CA PHE A 285 11.15 -8.16 -4.86
C PHE A 285 10.54 -7.12 -3.92
N LEU A 286 9.97 -6.04 -4.44
CA LEU A 286 9.27 -5.06 -3.61
C LEU A 286 8.07 -5.67 -2.87
N VAL A 287 7.28 -6.52 -3.54
CA VAL A 287 6.18 -7.25 -2.90
C VAL A 287 6.69 -8.26 -1.87
N ALA A 288 7.77 -8.98 -2.19
CA ALA A 288 8.42 -9.91 -1.24
C ALA A 288 8.92 -9.18 0.02
N ASP A 289 9.43 -7.96 -0.13
CA ASP A 289 9.88 -7.10 0.98
C ASP A 289 8.73 -6.30 1.64
N GLY A 290 7.47 -6.63 1.31
CA GLY A 290 6.29 -6.14 2.03
C GLY A 290 5.64 -4.88 1.46
N VAL A 291 6.13 -4.32 0.36
CA VAL A 291 5.49 -3.17 -0.30
C VAL A 291 4.24 -3.63 -1.04
N MET A 292 3.13 -2.92 -0.84
CA MET A 292 1.88 -3.17 -1.57
C MET A 292 1.50 -1.98 -2.44
N PRO A 293 0.86 -2.21 -3.60
CA PRO A 293 0.42 -1.12 -4.47
C PRO A 293 -0.54 -0.17 -3.75
N SER A 294 -0.19 1.12 -3.71
CA SER A 294 -1.03 2.16 -3.10
C SER A 294 -1.00 3.45 -3.92
N ASN A 295 -1.68 4.49 -3.47
CA ASN A 295 -1.70 5.81 -4.13
C ASN A 295 -0.61 6.76 -3.60
N GLU A 296 0.13 6.36 -2.57
CA GLU A 296 1.11 7.22 -1.89
C GLU A 296 2.40 6.45 -1.57
N GLY A 297 3.48 7.18 -1.35
CA GLY A 297 4.75 6.67 -0.87
C GLY A 297 5.33 5.54 -1.72
N ARG A 298 5.92 4.55 -1.07
CA ARG A 298 6.57 3.39 -1.71
C ARG A 298 5.59 2.56 -2.55
N GLY A 299 4.35 2.42 -2.10
CA GLY A 299 3.32 1.67 -2.83
C GLY A 299 2.89 2.35 -4.13
N TYR A 300 2.97 3.67 -4.21
CA TYR A 300 2.75 4.41 -5.44
C TYR A 300 3.84 4.12 -6.48
N VAL A 301 5.12 4.12 -6.05
CA VAL A 301 6.23 3.79 -6.96
C VAL A 301 6.12 2.35 -7.44
N LEU A 302 5.83 1.39 -6.56
CA LEU A 302 5.55 0.01 -6.94
C LEU A 302 4.42 -0.07 -7.98
N ARG A 303 3.29 0.57 -7.71
CA ARG A 303 2.13 0.58 -8.64
C ARG A 303 2.49 1.18 -9.99
N ARG A 304 3.32 2.22 -10.02
CA ARG A 304 3.81 2.86 -11.24
C ARG A 304 4.62 1.86 -12.08
N ILE A 305 5.57 1.15 -11.47
CA ILE A 305 6.39 0.12 -12.14
C ILE A 305 5.49 -1.02 -12.66
N MET A 306 4.57 -1.53 -11.82
CA MET A 306 3.62 -2.57 -12.23
C MET A 306 2.81 -2.16 -13.45
N ARG A 307 2.21 -0.98 -13.43
CA ARG A 307 1.37 -0.49 -14.52
C ARG A 307 2.13 -0.24 -15.81
N ARG A 308 3.40 0.17 -15.70
CA ARG A 308 4.28 0.31 -16.87
C ARG A 308 4.51 -1.05 -17.53
N ALA A 309 4.84 -2.11 -16.78
CA ALA A 309 4.96 -3.45 -17.33
C ALA A 309 3.66 -3.97 -17.96
N MET A 310 2.53 -3.73 -17.30
CA MET A 310 1.20 -4.16 -17.77
C MET A 310 0.79 -3.44 -19.06
N ARG A 311 1.16 -2.15 -19.21
CA ARG A 311 0.98 -1.44 -20.47
C ARG A 311 1.82 -2.08 -21.58
N HIS A 312 3.10 -2.37 -21.31
CA HIS A 312 3.96 -3.01 -22.30
C HIS A 312 3.46 -4.42 -22.68
N ALA A 313 2.89 -5.17 -21.75
CA ALA A 313 2.21 -6.44 -22.05
C ALA A 313 0.97 -6.23 -22.97
N HIS A 314 0.20 -5.18 -22.73
CA HIS A 314 -0.92 -4.80 -23.59
C HIS A 314 -0.46 -4.43 -25.03
N MET A 315 0.66 -3.70 -25.15
CA MET A 315 1.26 -3.33 -26.45
C MET A 315 1.73 -4.56 -27.24
N LEU A 316 2.12 -5.64 -26.56
CA LEU A 316 2.43 -6.95 -27.19
C LEU A 316 1.16 -7.74 -27.56
N GLY A 317 -0.04 -7.17 -27.36
CA GLY A 317 -1.31 -7.79 -27.73
C GLY A 317 -1.88 -8.74 -26.67
N ALA A 318 -1.35 -8.76 -25.45
CA ALA A 318 -1.90 -9.59 -24.38
C ALA A 318 -3.33 -9.19 -24.06
N ARG A 319 -4.26 -10.17 -24.09
CA ARG A 319 -5.70 -9.93 -23.80
C ARG A 319 -6.06 -10.24 -22.34
N ASP A 320 -5.30 -11.10 -21.68
CA ASP A 320 -5.48 -11.52 -20.30
C ASP A 320 -4.31 -11.05 -19.43
N PRO A 321 -4.43 -11.01 -18.10
CA PRO A 321 -3.32 -10.70 -17.20
C PRO A 321 -2.14 -11.64 -17.41
N VAL A 322 -0.93 -11.08 -17.59
CA VAL A 322 0.29 -11.80 -17.95
C VAL A 322 1.31 -11.82 -16.81
N MET A 323 1.47 -10.69 -16.09
CA MET A 323 2.59 -10.53 -15.16
C MET A 323 2.66 -11.63 -14.10
N HIS A 324 1.53 -12.04 -13.53
CA HIS A 324 1.49 -13.12 -12.52
C HIS A 324 1.94 -14.48 -13.06
N ARG A 325 1.81 -14.72 -14.36
CA ARG A 325 2.22 -15.98 -15.03
C ARG A 325 3.72 -16.08 -15.19
N LEU A 326 4.44 -14.95 -15.10
CA LEU A 326 5.89 -14.88 -15.25
C LEU A 326 6.61 -15.10 -13.90
N VAL A 327 5.94 -14.99 -12.77
CA VAL A 327 6.54 -15.13 -11.44
C VAL A 327 7.26 -16.47 -11.25
N PRO A 328 6.71 -17.63 -11.68
CA PRO A 328 7.44 -18.90 -11.57
C PRO A 328 8.79 -18.90 -12.29
N ALA A 329 8.89 -18.25 -13.48
CA ALA A 329 10.13 -18.15 -14.20
C ALA A 329 11.18 -17.32 -13.43
N LEU A 330 10.76 -16.22 -12.82
CA LEU A 330 11.64 -15.42 -11.96
C LEU A 330 12.13 -16.22 -10.74
N VAL A 331 11.22 -16.92 -10.06
CA VAL A 331 11.56 -17.76 -8.89
C VAL A 331 12.55 -18.86 -9.29
N ALA A 332 12.40 -19.47 -10.45
CA ALA A 332 13.32 -20.49 -10.94
C ALA A 332 14.75 -19.93 -11.17
N GLN A 333 14.88 -18.66 -11.61
CA GLN A 333 16.16 -18.02 -11.87
C GLN A 333 16.84 -17.44 -10.63
N MET A 334 16.07 -16.80 -9.74
CA MET A 334 16.61 -16.01 -8.63
C MET A 334 16.25 -16.58 -7.24
N GLY A 335 15.34 -17.52 -7.13
CA GLY A 335 14.83 -18.04 -5.85
C GLY A 335 15.87 -18.80 -5.03
N GLN A 336 16.94 -19.32 -5.64
CA GLN A 336 18.06 -19.94 -4.93
C GLN A 336 18.89 -18.89 -4.17
N ALA A 337 19.19 -17.77 -4.83
CA ALA A 337 19.95 -16.67 -4.22
C ALA A 337 19.08 -15.82 -3.26
N PHE A 338 17.78 -15.75 -3.52
CA PHE A 338 16.81 -14.95 -2.77
C PHE A 338 15.58 -15.79 -2.41
N PRO A 339 15.67 -16.59 -1.34
CA PRO A 339 14.60 -17.52 -0.94
C PRO A 339 13.25 -16.85 -0.62
N GLU A 340 13.26 -15.53 -0.31
CA GLU A 340 12.06 -14.74 -0.09
C GLU A 340 11.13 -14.71 -1.32
N LEU A 341 11.66 -14.79 -2.54
CA LEU A 341 10.83 -14.89 -3.75
C LEU A 341 9.99 -16.16 -3.77
N GLY A 342 10.58 -17.29 -3.41
CA GLY A 342 9.86 -18.56 -3.32
C GLY A 342 8.79 -18.54 -2.24
N ARG A 343 9.12 -18.00 -1.06
CA ARG A 343 8.16 -17.86 0.05
C ARG A 343 6.99 -16.93 -0.27
N ALA A 344 7.25 -15.86 -1.02
CA ALA A 344 6.26 -14.85 -1.37
C ALA A 344 5.58 -15.13 -2.72
N GLN A 345 5.91 -16.20 -3.44
CA GLN A 345 5.45 -16.45 -4.82
C GLN A 345 3.93 -16.33 -4.97
N ALA A 346 3.14 -16.92 -4.07
CA ALA A 346 1.69 -16.85 -4.10
C ALA A 346 1.18 -15.41 -3.92
N LEU A 347 1.75 -14.67 -2.97
CA LEU A 347 1.42 -13.26 -2.72
C LEU A 347 1.78 -12.37 -3.90
N ILE A 348 2.98 -12.55 -4.47
CA ILE A 348 3.46 -11.79 -5.65
C ILE A 348 2.50 -12.04 -6.82
N SER A 349 2.22 -13.30 -7.12
CA SER A 349 1.34 -13.68 -8.23
C SER A 349 -0.06 -13.09 -8.07
N GLU A 350 -0.66 -13.20 -6.90
CA GLU A 350 -2.00 -12.66 -6.66
C GLU A 350 -2.03 -11.13 -6.71
N THR A 351 -1.02 -10.45 -6.13
CA THR A 351 -0.90 -8.99 -6.17
C THR A 351 -0.80 -8.47 -7.61
N LEU A 352 0.06 -9.10 -8.43
CA LEU A 352 0.22 -8.76 -9.84
C LEU A 352 -1.07 -9.03 -10.63
N ARG A 353 -1.70 -10.20 -10.44
CA ARG A 353 -2.93 -10.57 -11.14
C ARG A 353 -4.06 -9.56 -10.88
N LEU A 354 -4.22 -9.14 -9.64
CA LEU A 354 -5.29 -8.23 -9.22
C LEU A 354 -5.05 -6.80 -9.71
N GLU A 355 -3.83 -6.27 -9.56
CA GLU A 355 -3.52 -4.93 -10.04
C GLU A 355 -3.65 -4.88 -11.58
N GLU A 356 -3.19 -5.93 -12.30
CA GLU A 356 -3.32 -6.01 -13.74
C GLU A 356 -4.78 -6.09 -14.20
N THR A 357 -5.60 -6.91 -13.53
CA THR A 357 -7.04 -7.02 -13.84
C THR A 357 -7.76 -5.67 -13.67
N ARG A 358 -7.47 -4.95 -12.59
CA ARG A 358 -8.04 -3.62 -12.33
C ARG A 358 -7.53 -2.58 -13.30
N PHE A 359 -6.23 -2.60 -13.55
CA PHE A 359 -5.59 -1.60 -14.41
C PHE A 359 -6.02 -1.74 -15.88
N ARG A 360 -6.28 -2.93 -16.38
CA ARG A 360 -6.76 -3.14 -17.77
C ARG A 360 -8.03 -2.37 -18.07
N GLN A 361 -9.00 -2.39 -17.14
CA GLN A 361 -10.24 -1.61 -17.30
C GLN A 361 -9.98 -0.10 -17.36
N THR A 362 -9.01 0.35 -16.56
CA THR A 362 -8.58 1.76 -16.51
C THR A 362 -7.75 2.13 -17.74
N LEU A 363 -6.85 1.24 -18.17
CA LEU A 363 -5.98 1.42 -19.32
C LEU A 363 -6.78 1.61 -20.62
N GLU A 364 -7.73 0.72 -20.91
CA GLU A 364 -8.56 0.82 -22.11
C GLU A 364 -9.37 2.11 -22.17
N ARG A 365 -9.86 2.56 -21.01
CA ARG A 365 -10.59 3.84 -20.91
C ARG A 365 -9.64 5.03 -21.07
N GLY A 366 -8.47 4.98 -20.43
CA GLY A 366 -7.46 6.03 -20.50
C GLY A 366 -6.86 6.18 -21.90
N LEU A 367 -6.55 5.09 -22.57
CA LEU A 367 -6.05 5.12 -23.95
C LEU A 367 -7.10 5.65 -24.94
N ARG A 368 -8.36 5.27 -24.79
CA ARG A 368 -9.44 5.84 -25.63
C ARG A 368 -9.57 7.35 -25.42
N LEU A 369 -9.58 7.82 -24.16
CA LEU A 369 -9.64 9.25 -23.88
C LEU A 369 -8.42 9.99 -24.44
N LEU A 370 -7.23 9.41 -24.32
CA LEU A 370 -6.01 9.98 -24.90
C LEU A 370 -6.12 10.06 -26.44
N GLU A 371 -6.64 9.03 -27.09
CA GLU A 371 -6.84 9.01 -28.54
C GLU A 371 -7.88 10.05 -29.00
N ASP A 372 -8.99 10.18 -28.28
CA ASP A 372 -10.03 11.17 -28.55
C ASP A 372 -9.45 12.60 -28.42
N GLU A 373 -8.73 12.89 -27.35
CA GLU A 373 -8.09 14.21 -27.14
C GLU A 373 -7.03 14.50 -28.20
N LEU A 374 -6.21 13.51 -28.58
CA LEU A 374 -5.21 13.66 -29.64
C LEU A 374 -5.82 13.88 -31.01
N GLY A 375 -7.02 13.32 -31.26
CA GLY A 375 -7.79 13.55 -32.48
C GLY A 375 -8.26 15.01 -32.65
N HIS A 376 -8.40 15.73 -31.54
CA HIS A 376 -8.82 17.15 -31.53
C HIS A 376 -7.63 18.12 -31.56
N LEU A 377 -6.39 17.65 -31.32
CA LEU A 377 -5.19 18.50 -31.29
C LEU A 377 -4.52 18.59 -32.66
N PRO A 378 -3.97 19.76 -33.04
CA PRO A 378 -3.16 19.91 -34.24
C PRO A 378 -1.99 18.92 -34.28
N GLN A 379 -1.56 18.57 -35.49
CA GLN A 379 -0.43 17.66 -35.66
C GLN A 379 0.84 18.26 -35.04
N GLY A 380 1.51 17.52 -34.15
CA GLY A 380 2.72 17.98 -33.42
C GLY A 380 2.45 18.82 -32.16
N ALA A 381 1.19 19.14 -31.83
CA ALA A 381 0.90 19.85 -30.59
C ALA A 381 1.07 18.94 -29.35
N SER A 382 1.57 19.51 -28.26
CA SER A 382 1.68 18.85 -26.97
C SER A 382 0.30 18.61 -26.34
N LEU A 383 0.15 17.50 -25.60
CA LEU A 383 -1.06 17.23 -24.83
C LEU A 383 -1.17 18.26 -23.69
N PRO A 384 -2.34 18.94 -23.51
CA PRO A 384 -2.50 19.89 -22.42
C PRO A 384 -2.30 19.26 -21.04
N GLY A 385 -1.58 19.97 -20.15
CA GLY A 385 -1.26 19.49 -18.80
C GLY A 385 -2.49 19.16 -17.96
N GLN A 386 -3.60 19.90 -18.11
CA GLN A 386 -4.87 19.57 -17.44
C GLN A 386 -5.47 18.25 -17.91
N THR A 387 -5.34 17.89 -19.19
CA THR A 387 -5.80 16.61 -19.72
C THR A 387 -4.93 15.47 -19.17
N ALA A 388 -3.61 15.65 -19.14
CA ALA A 388 -2.69 14.70 -18.53
C ALA A 388 -2.96 14.53 -17.03
N PHE A 389 -3.27 15.61 -16.31
CA PHE A 389 -3.66 15.56 -14.90
C PHE A 389 -4.99 14.82 -14.70
N LYS A 390 -5.97 15.01 -15.55
CA LYS A 390 -7.24 14.27 -15.50
C LYS A 390 -7.04 12.77 -15.72
N LEU A 391 -6.16 12.39 -16.64
CA LEU A 391 -5.76 10.98 -16.84
C LEU A 391 -5.12 10.41 -15.58
N TYR A 392 -4.25 11.18 -14.92
CA TYR A 392 -3.58 10.79 -13.68
C TYR A 392 -4.54 10.67 -12.49
N ASP A 393 -5.29 11.74 -12.18
CA ASP A 393 -6.09 11.86 -10.96
C ASP A 393 -7.37 11.00 -11.02
N THR A 394 -8.09 11.07 -12.15
CA THR A 394 -9.41 10.43 -12.30
C THR A 394 -9.30 8.98 -12.76
N PHE A 395 -8.37 8.70 -13.67
CA PHE A 395 -8.25 7.38 -14.29
C PHE A 395 -7.07 6.57 -13.78
N GLY A 396 -6.25 7.13 -12.87
CA GLY A 396 -5.09 6.46 -12.32
C GLY A 396 -4.06 6.07 -13.40
N PHE A 397 -3.98 6.86 -14.47
CA PHE A 397 -3.06 6.69 -15.57
C PHE A 397 -1.85 7.59 -15.33
N PRO A 398 -0.71 7.08 -14.83
CA PRO A 398 0.44 7.88 -14.46
C PRO A 398 0.97 8.74 -15.60
N LEU A 399 1.57 9.89 -15.25
CA LEU A 399 2.10 10.86 -16.23
C LEU A 399 3.13 10.23 -17.17
N ASP A 400 4.04 9.41 -16.64
CA ASP A 400 5.03 8.68 -17.43
C ASP A 400 4.43 7.71 -18.45
N LEU A 401 3.32 7.04 -18.10
CA LEU A 401 2.57 6.21 -19.05
C LEU A 401 1.94 7.06 -20.16
N THR A 402 1.47 8.27 -19.81
CA THR A 402 0.97 9.24 -20.79
C THR A 402 2.11 9.70 -21.70
N GLN A 403 3.28 10.03 -21.13
CA GLN A 403 4.47 10.41 -21.88
C GLN A 403 4.97 9.28 -22.80
N ASP A 404 5.05 8.04 -22.31
CA ASP A 404 5.42 6.87 -23.11
C ASP A 404 4.47 6.64 -24.28
N ALA A 405 3.15 6.76 -24.03
CA ALA A 405 2.15 6.61 -25.08
C ALA A 405 2.22 7.72 -26.14
N LEU A 406 2.62 8.92 -25.75
CA LEU A 406 2.81 10.07 -26.65
C LEU A 406 4.13 10.00 -27.41
N ARG A 407 5.21 9.52 -26.78
CA ARG A 407 6.53 9.32 -27.41
C ARG A 407 6.44 8.43 -28.66
N GLU A 408 5.68 7.34 -28.58
CA GLU A 408 5.43 6.46 -29.73
C GLU A 408 4.72 7.17 -30.89
N LYS A 409 3.97 8.26 -30.60
CA LYS A 409 3.26 9.08 -31.58
C LYS A 409 4.01 10.37 -31.94
N GLY A 410 5.27 10.54 -31.45
CA GLY A 410 6.10 11.73 -31.70
C GLY A 410 5.54 13.00 -31.08
N ARG A 411 4.87 12.90 -29.91
CA ARG A 411 4.25 14.02 -29.18
C ARG A 411 4.75 14.12 -27.75
N GLU A 412 4.54 15.26 -27.10
CA GLU A 412 4.96 15.55 -25.73
C GLU A 412 3.75 15.97 -24.86
N VAL A 413 3.95 16.07 -23.55
CA VAL A 413 3.00 16.58 -22.57
C VAL A 413 3.42 17.99 -22.16
N ASP A 414 2.48 18.90 -21.96
CA ASP A 414 2.68 20.16 -21.24
C ASP A 414 2.91 19.89 -19.76
N LEU A 415 4.18 19.69 -19.38
CA LEU A 415 4.59 19.39 -18.00
C LEU A 415 4.29 20.54 -17.04
N ALA A 416 4.48 21.79 -17.46
CA ALA A 416 4.22 22.95 -16.61
C ALA A 416 2.74 23.08 -16.25
N GLY A 417 1.85 22.84 -17.21
CA GLY A 417 0.40 22.79 -16.98
C GLY A 417 0.01 21.61 -16.08
N PHE A 418 0.66 20.46 -16.21
CA PHE A 418 0.45 19.31 -15.32
C PHE A 418 0.87 19.60 -13.87
N GLU A 419 2.06 20.18 -13.68
CA GLU A 419 2.58 20.57 -12.36
C GLU A 419 1.70 21.60 -11.67
N THR A 420 1.17 22.55 -12.43
CA THR A 420 0.21 23.54 -11.92
C THR A 420 -1.06 22.87 -11.40
N ALA A 421 -1.66 21.97 -12.18
CA ALA A 421 -2.86 21.23 -11.78
C ALA A 421 -2.59 20.34 -10.56
N MET A 422 -1.41 19.71 -10.49
CA MET A 422 -0.97 18.90 -9.36
C MET A 422 -0.77 19.74 -8.09
N ALA A 423 -0.19 20.94 -8.21
CA ALA A 423 0.03 21.86 -7.09
C ALA A 423 -1.31 22.36 -6.52
N GLU A 424 -2.29 22.67 -7.37
CA GLU A 424 -3.65 23.03 -6.95
C GLU A 424 -4.33 21.89 -6.17
N GLN A 425 -4.19 20.66 -6.63
CA GLN A 425 -4.75 19.48 -5.95
C GLN A 425 -4.07 19.25 -4.59
N LYS A 426 -2.73 19.33 -4.53
CA LYS A 426 -1.96 19.24 -3.28
C LYS A 426 -2.33 20.34 -2.28
N ALA A 427 -2.57 21.57 -2.75
CA ALA A 427 -3.00 22.68 -1.89
C ALA A 427 -4.39 22.40 -1.29
N LYS A 428 -5.32 21.87 -2.06
CA LYS A 428 -6.65 21.44 -1.60
C LYS A 428 -6.55 20.29 -0.57
N ALA A 429 -5.68 19.32 -0.81
CA ALA A 429 -5.45 18.20 0.11
C ALA A 429 -4.78 18.65 1.43
N ARG A 430 -3.80 19.57 1.38
CA ARG A 430 -3.16 20.13 2.59
C ARG A 430 -4.12 20.95 3.44
N ALA A 431 -5.06 21.68 2.84
CA ALA A 431 -6.09 22.44 3.58
C ALA A 431 -7.05 21.51 4.35
N ALA A 432 -7.12 20.23 3.99
CA ALA A 432 -7.96 19.21 4.63
C ALA A 432 -7.22 18.35 5.68
N TRP A 433 -5.86 18.51 5.85
CA TRP A 433 -5.04 17.68 6.73
C TRP A 433 -4.41 18.50 7.86
N ALA A 434 -4.71 18.12 9.12
CA ALA A 434 -4.06 18.65 10.32
C ALA A 434 -3.02 17.62 10.81
N GLY A 435 -1.74 17.94 10.67
CA GLY A 435 -0.63 17.03 10.91
C GLY A 435 -0.24 16.83 12.38
N SER A 436 0.43 15.71 12.66
CA SER A 436 1.14 15.42 13.91
C SER A 436 2.65 15.55 13.69
N GLY A 437 3.30 16.36 14.53
CA GLY A 437 4.77 16.51 14.53
C GLY A 437 5.43 15.57 15.54
N GLU A 438 6.58 14.96 15.16
CA GLU A 438 7.51 14.28 16.07
C GLU A 438 8.86 14.13 15.34
N THR A 439 9.86 14.93 15.70
CA THR A 439 11.26 14.73 15.25
C THR A 439 12.36 15.30 16.15
N ALA A 440 12.07 15.82 17.34
CA ALA A 440 13.11 16.40 18.21
C ALA A 440 13.50 15.54 19.42
N ASP A 441 12.80 14.48 19.75
CA ASP A 441 12.92 13.74 21.03
C ASP A 441 13.77 12.46 20.97
N GLN A 442 14.39 12.11 19.85
CA GLN A 442 15.03 10.78 19.71
C GLN A 442 16.45 10.70 20.24
N GLN A 443 17.21 11.80 20.29
CA GLN A 443 18.62 11.78 20.68
C GLN A 443 18.81 11.32 22.13
N VAL A 444 18.01 11.80 23.07
CA VAL A 444 18.09 11.44 24.50
C VAL A 444 17.99 9.93 24.73
N TRP A 445 17.19 9.21 23.95
CA TRP A 445 16.99 7.76 24.10
C TRP A 445 18.19 6.95 23.61
N PHE A 446 18.90 7.41 22.59
CA PHE A 446 20.12 6.78 22.12
C PHE A 446 21.25 6.96 23.16
N ASP A 447 21.37 8.16 23.74
CA ASP A 447 22.35 8.46 24.77
C ASP A 447 22.08 7.62 26.04
N ILE A 448 20.83 7.44 26.43
CA ILE A 448 20.41 6.58 27.54
C ILE A 448 20.73 5.10 27.26
N ALA A 449 20.45 4.63 26.05
CA ALA A 449 20.73 3.25 25.66
C ALA A 449 22.25 2.95 25.65
N GLU A 450 23.06 3.91 25.22
CA GLU A 450 24.52 3.80 25.21
C GLU A 450 25.10 3.84 26.63
N ALA A 451 24.59 4.73 27.48
CA ALA A 451 25.12 4.89 28.85
C ALA A 451 24.69 3.74 29.78
N HIS A 452 23.51 3.15 29.57
CA HIS A 452 22.89 2.24 30.55
C HIS A 452 22.53 0.86 30.01
N GLY A 453 22.66 0.65 28.71
CA GLY A 453 22.27 -0.59 28.02
C GLY A 453 20.78 -0.71 27.79
N ILE A 454 20.36 -1.85 27.23
CA ILE A 454 18.95 -2.16 26.93
C ILE A 454 18.24 -2.67 28.19
N THR A 455 16.94 -2.37 28.29
CA THR A 455 16.08 -2.89 29.38
C THR A 455 15.81 -4.39 29.18
N GLU A 456 16.09 -5.23 30.20
CA GLU A 456 15.73 -6.64 30.19
C GLU A 456 14.22 -6.84 30.40
N PHE A 457 13.59 -7.64 29.53
CA PHE A 457 12.14 -7.90 29.59
C PHE A 457 11.84 -9.22 30.30
N LEU A 458 11.18 -9.13 31.45
CA LEU A 458 10.79 -10.28 32.30
C LEU A 458 9.32 -10.72 32.11
N GLY A 459 8.54 -9.98 31.35
CA GLY A 459 7.08 -10.09 31.27
C GLY A 459 6.53 -11.31 30.54
N TYR A 460 7.39 -12.19 30.00
CA TYR A 460 6.94 -13.49 29.50
C TYR A 460 6.55 -14.43 30.62
N GLU A 461 7.25 -14.37 31.75
CA GLU A 461 7.08 -15.31 32.87
C GLU A 461 6.39 -14.69 34.07
N THR A 462 6.59 -13.41 34.32
CA THR A 462 6.07 -12.72 35.51
C THR A 462 5.41 -11.39 35.18
N GLU A 463 4.44 -11.00 35.99
CA GLU A 463 3.78 -9.67 35.93
C GLU A 463 4.21 -8.79 37.10
N ARG A 464 5.05 -9.31 38.01
CA ARG A 464 5.63 -8.60 39.14
C ARG A 464 7.13 -8.80 39.15
N ALA A 465 7.87 -7.74 39.29
CA ALA A 465 9.32 -7.79 39.40
C ALA A 465 9.86 -6.66 40.25
N GLU A 466 11.09 -6.80 40.69
CA GLU A 466 11.88 -5.72 41.24
C GLU A 466 12.85 -5.22 40.15
N GLY A 467 13.10 -3.93 40.10
CA GLY A 467 14.02 -3.31 39.18
C GLY A 467 14.66 -2.08 39.81
N ARG A 468 15.66 -1.51 39.14
CA ARG A 468 16.25 -0.24 39.52
C ARG A 468 15.92 0.80 38.47
N ILE A 469 15.43 1.97 38.89
CA ILE A 469 15.25 3.12 38.03
C ILE A 469 16.62 3.59 37.55
N VAL A 470 16.84 3.54 36.25
CA VAL A 470 18.11 3.93 35.62
C VAL A 470 18.13 5.44 35.45
N THR A 471 17.10 5.99 34.85
CA THR A 471 16.92 7.43 34.66
C THR A 471 15.45 7.81 34.59
N LEU A 472 15.17 9.09 34.76
CA LEU A 472 13.87 9.73 34.59
C LEU A 472 14.01 10.81 33.52
N VAL A 473 13.03 10.88 32.61
CA VAL A 473 13.02 11.89 31.54
C VAL A 473 11.71 12.69 31.63
N ALA A 474 11.81 14.01 31.56
CA ALA A 474 10.67 14.92 31.46
C ALA A 474 11.04 16.11 30.57
N GLU A 475 10.07 16.60 29.78
CA GLU A 475 10.27 17.72 28.86
C GLU A 475 11.50 17.58 27.94
N GLY A 476 11.81 16.33 27.50
CA GLY A 476 12.92 16.03 26.59
C GLY A 476 14.31 16.02 27.25
N GLY A 477 14.43 16.04 28.58
CA GLY A 477 15.69 15.98 29.29
C GLY A 477 15.66 15.05 30.50
N GLU A 478 16.85 14.54 30.91
CA GLU A 478 17.00 13.74 32.11
C GLU A 478 16.80 14.58 33.36
N ILE A 479 16.07 14.04 34.35
CA ILE A 479 15.80 14.66 35.65
C ILE A 479 16.21 13.72 36.79
N ALA A 480 16.61 14.28 37.92
CA ALA A 480 17.04 13.48 39.10
C ALA A 480 15.85 12.92 39.90
N SER A 481 14.72 13.62 39.91
CA SER A 481 13.53 13.21 40.66
C SER A 481 12.24 13.78 40.05
N ALA A 482 11.11 13.11 40.34
CA ALA A 482 9.78 13.52 39.93
C ALA A 482 8.81 13.52 41.13
N THR A 483 7.92 14.52 41.21
CA THR A 483 6.99 14.74 42.32
C THR A 483 5.53 14.53 41.90
N PRO A 484 4.57 14.42 42.83
CA PRO A 484 3.17 14.14 42.52
C PRO A 484 2.56 15.08 41.49
N GLY A 485 1.81 14.52 40.56
CA GLY A 485 1.18 15.21 39.42
C GLY A 485 2.12 15.45 38.21
N MET A 486 3.42 15.11 38.31
CA MET A 486 4.32 15.16 37.15
C MET A 486 4.13 13.97 36.24
N ALA A 487 3.99 14.23 34.95
CA ALA A 487 4.17 13.23 33.91
C ALA A 487 5.67 12.98 33.67
N VAL A 488 6.09 11.74 33.77
CA VAL A 488 7.50 11.35 33.68
C VAL A 488 7.67 10.07 32.88
N GLN A 489 8.75 9.97 32.14
CA GLN A 489 9.16 8.77 31.43
C GLN A 489 10.23 8.06 32.27
N ILE A 490 9.95 6.83 32.71
CA ILE A 490 10.81 6.06 33.60
C ILE A 490 11.50 4.95 32.82
N VAL A 491 12.81 4.88 32.92
CA VAL A 491 13.64 3.82 32.39
C VAL A 491 14.17 2.94 33.51
N LEU A 492 14.06 1.64 33.35
CA LEU A 492 14.52 0.64 34.32
C LEU A 492 15.54 -0.31 33.69
N ASN A 493 16.41 -0.91 34.52
CA ASN A 493 17.34 -1.95 34.07
C ASN A 493 16.62 -3.23 33.61
N GLN A 494 15.48 -3.56 34.21
CA GLN A 494 14.63 -4.69 33.87
C GLN A 494 13.17 -4.37 34.14
N THR A 495 12.22 -5.00 33.40
CA THR A 495 10.81 -4.71 33.54
C THR A 495 9.91 -5.90 33.17
N PRO A 496 8.77 -6.11 33.89
CA PRO A 496 7.71 -7.01 33.45
C PRO A 496 6.74 -6.36 32.47
N PHE A 497 6.81 -5.02 32.24
CA PHE A 497 5.94 -4.29 31.34
C PHE A 497 6.33 -4.53 29.88
N TYR A 498 5.37 -5.01 29.08
CA TYR A 498 5.55 -5.13 27.64
C TYR A 498 5.52 -3.74 26.99
N ALA A 499 6.57 -3.40 26.29
CA ALA A 499 6.63 -2.19 25.50
C ALA A 499 5.95 -2.42 24.14
N GLU A 500 5.14 -1.47 23.69
CA GLU A 500 4.39 -1.57 22.43
C GLU A 500 5.28 -2.00 21.26
N ALA A 501 4.96 -3.13 20.66
CA ALA A 501 5.64 -3.71 19.51
C ALA A 501 4.77 -4.76 18.82
N GLY A 502 5.00 -4.99 17.51
CA GLY A 502 4.36 -6.08 16.76
C GLY A 502 2.83 -6.04 16.75
N GLY A 503 2.23 -4.86 16.96
CA GLY A 503 0.78 -4.67 17.03
C GLY A 503 0.15 -4.98 18.39
N GLN A 504 0.93 -5.43 19.40
CA GLN A 504 0.48 -5.50 20.78
C GLN A 504 0.72 -4.16 21.47
N VAL A 505 -0.32 -3.57 22.09
CA VAL A 505 -0.22 -2.31 22.85
C VAL A 505 0.61 -2.47 24.11
N GLY A 506 1.22 -1.38 24.57
CA GLY A 506 2.01 -1.32 25.78
C GLY A 506 1.19 -1.61 27.05
N ASP A 507 1.83 -2.09 28.10
CA ASP A 507 1.20 -2.40 29.35
C ASP A 507 0.98 -1.16 30.23
N THR A 508 0.07 -1.31 31.15
CA THR A 508 -0.20 -0.36 32.24
C THR A 508 0.02 -1.03 33.60
N GLY A 509 0.15 -0.23 34.66
CA GLY A 509 0.33 -0.76 36.02
C GLY A 509 0.94 0.25 36.96
N MET A 510 1.73 -0.26 37.92
CA MET A 510 2.29 0.55 38.99
C MET A 510 3.81 0.33 39.15
N ILE A 511 4.49 1.43 39.44
CA ILE A 511 5.90 1.45 39.86
C ILE A 511 5.91 2.04 41.27
N GLU A 512 6.44 1.31 42.24
CA GLU A 512 6.49 1.70 43.64
C GLU A 512 7.94 1.65 44.13
N THR A 513 8.41 2.74 44.73
CA THR A 513 9.74 2.84 45.39
C THR A 513 9.56 3.04 46.89
N ALA A 514 10.66 3.07 47.65
CA ALA A 514 10.60 3.38 49.08
C ALA A 514 10.11 4.81 49.34
N SER A 515 10.27 5.73 48.40
CA SER A 515 9.97 7.16 48.54
C SER A 515 8.71 7.61 47.79
N GLY A 516 8.18 6.82 46.85
CA GLY A 516 7.04 7.24 46.03
C GLY A 516 6.40 6.15 45.21
N ARG A 517 5.33 6.54 44.51
CA ARG A 517 4.54 5.64 43.64
C ARG A 517 4.09 6.38 42.39
N ALA A 518 4.25 5.72 41.26
CA ALA A 518 3.87 6.20 39.93
C ALA A 518 2.98 5.21 39.21
N ARG A 519 1.96 5.71 38.50
CA ARG A 519 1.06 4.94 37.65
C ARG A 519 1.58 4.96 36.23
N VAL A 520 1.84 3.80 35.65
CA VAL A 520 2.19 3.62 34.25
C VAL A 520 0.93 3.58 33.40
N SER A 521 0.82 4.49 32.46
CA SER A 521 -0.30 4.60 31.53
C SER A 521 0.00 3.93 30.17
N ASP A 522 1.28 3.77 29.82
CA ASP A 522 1.73 3.12 28.57
C ASP A 522 3.21 2.72 28.71
N CYS A 523 3.64 1.78 27.89
CA CYS A 523 5.05 1.38 27.77
C CYS A 523 5.44 1.27 26.31
N ARG A 524 6.52 1.95 25.89
CA ARG A 524 6.99 2.02 24.51
C ARG A 524 8.45 1.59 24.41
N LYS A 525 8.83 1.06 23.22
CA LYS A 525 10.21 0.69 22.96
C LYS A 525 10.86 1.76 22.09
N VAL A 526 11.92 2.41 22.60
CA VAL A 526 12.67 3.44 21.88
C VAL A 526 14.16 3.12 22.01
N ALA A 527 14.90 3.05 20.90
CA ALA A 527 16.32 2.73 20.87
C ALA A 527 16.70 1.45 21.66
N GLY A 528 15.80 0.45 21.71
CA GLY A 528 16.01 -0.79 22.49
C GLY A 528 15.64 -0.70 23.98
N VAL A 529 15.36 0.49 24.49
CA VAL A 529 14.99 0.73 25.90
C VAL A 529 13.47 0.68 26.05
N SER A 530 12.99 0.09 27.15
CA SER A 530 11.56 0.16 27.54
C SER A 530 11.29 1.43 28.32
N VAL A 531 10.51 2.32 27.75
CA VAL A 531 10.15 3.63 28.31
C VAL A 531 8.74 3.55 28.90
N HIS A 532 8.63 3.69 30.23
CA HIS A 532 7.36 3.66 30.93
C HIS A 532 6.80 5.09 31.05
N MET A 533 5.72 5.36 30.35
CA MET A 533 4.98 6.63 30.44
C MET A 533 4.19 6.63 31.74
N ALA A 534 4.58 7.44 32.71
CA ALA A 534 4.02 7.37 34.05
C ALA A 534 3.64 8.76 34.61
N GLU A 535 2.73 8.77 35.56
CA GLU A 535 2.37 9.92 36.38
C GLU A 535 2.65 9.59 37.85
N VAL A 536 3.37 10.47 38.54
CA VAL A 536 3.66 10.28 39.97
C VAL A 536 2.37 10.58 40.77
N GLU A 537 1.88 9.55 41.47
CA GLU A 537 0.67 9.70 42.33
C GLU A 537 0.99 10.15 43.73
N GLN A 538 2.07 9.65 44.32
CA GLN A 538 2.42 9.89 45.72
C GLN A 538 3.94 9.92 45.92
N GLY A 539 4.42 10.73 46.87
CA GLY A 539 5.80 10.81 47.30
C GLY A 539 6.71 11.37 46.20
N GLU A 540 7.93 10.93 46.13
CA GLU A 540 8.95 11.36 45.15
C GLU A 540 9.60 10.13 44.52
N ILE A 541 9.72 10.09 43.21
CA ILE A 541 10.44 9.03 42.49
C ILE A 541 11.82 9.56 42.11
N LYS A 542 12.89 8.80 42.36
CA LYS A 542 14.27 9.22 42.09
C LYS A 542 14.99 8.24 41.16
N ALA A 543 15.88 8.76 40.33
CA ALA A 543 16.83 7.95 39.59
C ALA A 543 17.75 7.20 40.56
N GLY A 544 18.08 5.95 40.23
CA GLY A 544 18.92 5.07 41.07
C GLY A 544 18.17 4.29 42.13
N GLU A 545 16.91 4.57 42.43
CA GLU A 545 16.13 3.84 43.44
C GLU A 545 15.74 2.42 42.98
N ALA A 546 15.64 1.51 43.94
CA ALA A 546 14.98 0.23 43.74
C ALA A 546 13.46 0.42 43.64
N ALA A 547 12.84 -0.23 42.71
CA ALA A 547 11.41 -0.14 42.42
C ALA A 547 10.77 -1.52 42.35
N ARG A 548 9.57 -1.63 42.93
CA ARG A 548 8.68 -2.77 42.73
C ARG A 548 7.73 -2.45 41.57
N LEU A 549 7.62 -3.39 40.64
CA LEU A 549 6.91 -3.26 39.37
C LEU A 549 5.72 -4.21 39.36
N GLU A 550 4.52 -3.74 39.06
CA GLU A 550 3.32 -4.54 38.99
C GLU A 550 2.48 -4.14 37.77
N VAL A 551 2.34 -5.09 36.83
CA VAL A 551 1.53 -4.93 35.62
C VAL A 551 0.05 -5.13 35.94
N ASP A 552 -0.84 -4.39 35.29
CA ASP A 552 -2.28 -4.62 35.35
C ASP A 552 -2.61 -6.01 34.76
N HIS A 553 -2.84 -6.94 35.67
CA HIS A 553 -3.11 -8.35 35.33
C HIS A 553 -4.34 -8.51 34.44
N GLN A 554 -5.43 -7.81 34.73
CA GLN A 554 -6.68 -7.98 33.99
C GLN A 554 -6.52 -7.48 32.55
N ARG A 555 -5.93 -6.30 32.38
CA ARG A 555 -5.64 -5.72 31.08
C ARG A 555 -4.67 -6.60 30.27
N ARG A 556 -3.57 -7.07 30.87
CA ARG A 556 -2.58 -7.96 30.24
C ARG A 556 -3.23 -9.28 29.79
N SER A 557 -4.11 -9.86 30.60
CA SER A 557 -4.79 -11.12 30.28
C SER A 557 -5.70 -10.98 29.08
N THR A 558 -6.45 -9.88 28.96
CA THR A 558 -7.29 -9.62 27.77
C THR A 558 -6.43 -9.38 26.52
N ILE A 559 -5.31 -8.65 26.62
CA ILE A 559 -4.39 -8.44 25.51
C ILE A 559 -3.79 -9.78 25.05
N ARG A 560 -3.34 -10.65 25.96
CA ARG A 560 -2.83 -12.01 25.66
C ARG A 560 -3.88 -12.84 24.92
N ALA A 561 -5.13 -12.77 25.33
CA ALA A 561 -6.24 -13.49 24.69
C ALA A 561 -6.44 -12.99 23.24
N ASN A 562 -6.50 -11.68 23.06
CA ASN A 562 -6.62 -11.07 21.73
C ASN A 562 -5.42 -11.39 20.83
N HIS A 563 -4.19 -11.33 21.39
CA HIS A 563 -2.98 -11.60 20.60
C HIS A 563 -2.89 -13.08 20.19
N SER A 564 -3.22 -14.01 21.08
CA SER A 564 -3.23 -15.43 20.74
C SER A 564 -4.36 -15.78 19.76
N ALA A 565 -5.53 -15.15 19.88
CA ALA A 565 -6.61 -15.28 18.91
C ALA A 565 -6.22 -14.78 17.52
N THR A 566 -5.37 -13.75 17.42
CA THR A 566 -4.85 -13.21 16.16
C THR A 566 -4.07 -14.27 15.37
N HIS A 567 -3.25 -15.10 16.04
CA HIS A 567 -2.52 -16.20 15.39
C HIS A 567 -3.44 -17.30 14.89
N LEU A 568 -4.46 -17.69 15.68
CA LEU A 568 -5.46 -18.65 15.24
C LEU A 568 -6.27 -18.11 14.05
N LEU A 569 -6.64 -16.83 14.09
CA LEU A 569 -7.36 -16.14 13.02
C LEU A 569 -6.52 -16.09 11.73
N HIS A 570 -5.23 -15.77 11.84
CA HIS A 570 -4.34 -15.72 10.68
C HIS A 570 -4.28 -17.05 9.96
N GLU A 571 -4.08 -18.15 10.70
CA GLU A 571 -4.05 -19.49 10.11
C GLU A 571 -5.41 -19.90 9.54
N ALA A 572 -6.52 -19.62 10.22
CA ALA A 572 -7.86 -19.89 9.70
C ALA A 572 -8.14 -19.16 8.39
N LEU A 573 -7.72 -17.90 8.27
CA LEU A 573 -7.84 -17.11 7.04
C LEU A 573 -6.98 -17.68 5.90
N ARG A 574 -5.74 -18.10 6.19
CA ARG A 574 -4.89 -18.76 5.19
C ARG A 574 -5.50 -20.03 4.66
N ARG A 575 -6.07 -20.85 5.53
CA ARG A 575 -6.72 -22.10 5.14
C ARG A 575 -8.02 -21.90 4.38
N ALA A 576 -8.79 -20.86 4.74
CA ALA A 576 -10.05 -20.55 4.07
C ALA A 576 -9.89 -19.89 2.71
N LEU A 577 -8.87 -19.00 2.58
CA LEU A 577 -8.71 -18.08 1.44
C LEU A 577 -7.47 -18.38 0.59
N GLY A 578 -6.48 -19.09 1.14
CA GLY A 578 -5.26 -19.48 0.44
C GLY A 578 -3.97 -18.82 1.00
N ASP A 579 -2.82 -19.32 0.52
CA ASP A 579 -1.49 -18.96 1.02
C ASP A 579 -1.05 -17.51 0.76
N HIS A 580 -1.78 -16.76 -0.07
CA HIS A 580 -1.56 -15.35 -0.31
C HIS A 580 -1.96 -14.46 0.88
N VAL A 581 -2.70 -15.00 1.84
CA VAL A 581 -3.04 -14.26 3.07
C VAL A 581 -1.80 -14.06 3.91
N ALA A 582 -1.40 -12.81 4.10
CA ALA A 582 -0.29 -12.40 4.93
C ALA A 582 -0.68 -11.19 5.77
N GLN A 583 -0.19 -11.12 6.99
CA GLN A 583 -0.41 -9.97 7.88
C GLN A 583 0.15 -8.70 7.26
N ARG A 584 -0.65 -7.61 7.29
CA ARG A 584 -0.29 -6.25 6.86
C ARG A 584 -0.29 -5.25 8.02
N GLY A 585 -0.97 -5.61 9.07
CA GLY A 585 -1.03 -4.87 10.31
C GLY A 585 -1.85 -5.65 11.33
N SER A 586 -1.61 -5.38 12.59
CA SER A 586 -2.42 -5.90 13.68
C SER A 586 -2.53 -4.87 14.80
N LEU A 587 -3.56 -5.00 15.59
CA LEU A 587 -3.74 -4.31 16.87
C LEU A 587 -4.31 -5.31 17.85
N ASN A 588 -3.57 -5.58 18.93
CA ASN A 588 -4.00 -6.41 20.03
C ASN A 588 -4.12 -5.51 21.27
N ALA A 589 -5.32 -4.99 21.47
CA ALA A 589 -5.68 -4.07 22.56
C ALA A 589 -6.58 -4.80 23.58
N PRO A 590 -6.82 -4.23 24.78
CA PRO A 590 -7.65 -4.90 25.77
C PRO A 590 -9.13 -4.99 25.38
N ASP A 591 -9.62 -4.11 24.55
CA ASP A 591 -11.02 -4.02 24.12
C ASP A 591 -11.33 -4.86 22.86
N ARG A 592 -10.34 -5.06 21.98
CA ARG A 592 -10.52 -5.80 20.73
C ARG A 592 -9.19 -6.21 20.10
N LEU A 593 -9.27 -7.10 19.15
CA LEU A 593 -8.20 -7.30 18.16
C LEU A 593 -8.62 -6.75 16.79
N ARG A 594 -7.64 -6.32 16.02
CA ARG A 594 -7.76 -5.94 14.63
C ARG A 594 -6.66 -6.63 13.81
N PHE A 595 -7.04 -7.25 12.72
CA PHE A 595 -6.12 -7.94 11.84
C PHE A 595 -6.30 -7.46 10.39
N ASP A 596 -5.28 -6.84 9.86
CA ASP A 596 -5.21 -6.37 8.48
C ASP A 596 -4.39 -7.38 7.66
N PHE A 597 -4.94 -7.88 6.57
CA PHE A 597 -4.32 -8.95 5.78
C PHE A 597 -4.49 -8.75 4.27
N SER A 598 -3.55 -9.32 3.50
CA SER A 598 -3.60 -9.28 2.04
C SER A 598 -4.73 -10.17 1.52
N HIS A 599 -5.77 -9.55 0.99
CA HIS A 599 -6.84 -10.20 0.23
C HIS A 599 -7.58 -9.16 -0.60
N ALA A 600 -8.05 -9.56 -1.79
CA ALA A 600 -8.52 -8.61 -2.78
C ALA A 600 -10.01 -8.34 -2.76
N SER A 601 -10.79 -9.34 -2.42
CA SER A 601 -12.25 -9.30 -2.41
C SER A 601 -12.80 -9.21 -0.98
N ALA A 602 -14.03 -8.72 -0.83
CA ALA A 602 -14.74 -8.84 0.43
C ALA A 602 -14.98 -10.32 0.74
N LEU A 603 -14.86 -10.69 2.01
CA LEU A 603 -15.23 -12.04 2.45
C LEU A 603 -16.76 -12.16 2.43
N ASP A 604 -17.24 -13.28 1.95
CA ASP A 604 -18.66 -13.56 2.09
C ASP A 604 -19.02 -13.96 3.54
N PRO A 605 -20.28 -13.80 3.97
CA PRO A 605 -20.70 -14.16 5.31
C PRO A 605 -20.43 -15.63 5.70
N ALA A 606 -20.41 -16.55 4.73
CA ALA A 606 -20.14 -17.96 4.97
C ALA A 606 -18.64 -18.20 5.20
N GLU A 607 -17.76 -17.45 4.54
CA GLU A 607 -16.32 -17.47 4.77
C GLU A 607 -15.99 -16.95 6.16
N VAL A 608 -16.58 -15.82 6.57
CA VAL A 608 -16.41 -15.27 7.92
C VAL A 608 -16.88 -16.26 8.96
N ALA A 609 -18.05 -16.89 8.78
CA ALA A 609 -18.58 -17.88 9.70
C ALA A 609 -17.71 -19.14 9.80
N ARG A 610 -17.11 -19.60 8.69
CA ARG A 610 -16.16 -20.72 8.71
C ARG A 610 -14.91 -20.37 9.52
N VAL A 611 -14.32 -19.22 9.27
CA VAL A 611 -13.13 -18.72 9.98
C VAL A 611 -13.43 -18.61 11.48
N GLU A 612 -14.53 -18.00 11.86
CA GLU A 612 -14.96 -17.87 13.26
C GLU A 612 -15.17 -19.23 13.93
N THR A 613 -15.81 -20.16 13.23
CA THR A 613 -16.05 -21.53 13.71
C THR A 613 -14.74 -22.29 13.93
N GLU A 614 -13.80 -22.18 12.99
CA GLU A 614 -12.49 -22.82 13.05
C GLU A 614 -11.66 -22.27 14.22
N VAL A 615 -11.54 -20.96 14.37
CA VAL A 615 -10.84 -20.31 15.50
C VAL A 615 -11.43 -20.81 16.83
N ASN A 616 -12.74 -20.81 16.99
CA ASN A 616 -13.40 -21.27 18.21
C ASN A 616 -13.20 -22.79 18.43
N ALA A 617 -13.04 -23.58 17.38
CA ALA A 617 -12.73 -25.01 17.53
C ALA A 617 -11.34 -25.21 18.16
N PHE A 618 -10.33 -24.47 17.71
CA PHE A 618 -8.98 -24.56 18.30
C PHE A 618 -8.89 -23.94 19.70
N ILE A 619 -9.68 -22.90 19.98
CA ILE A 619 -9.84 -22.39 21.36
C ILE A 619 -10.36 -23.48 22.29
N ARG A 620 -11.42 -24.19 21.92
CA ARG A 620 -12.04 -25.29 22.72
C ARG A 620 -11.14 -26.52 22.91
N GLN A 621 -10.14 -26.71 22.04
CA GLN A 621 -9.14 -27.77 22.24
C GLN A 621 -8.36 -27.56 23.55
N ASN A 622 -8.24 -26.32 24.04
CA ASN A 622 -7.47 -26.00 25.23
C ASN A 622 -6.04 -26.55 25.19
N SER A 623 -5.43 -26.54 24.01
CA SER A 623 -4.04 -26.98 23.81
C SER A 623 -3.04 -26.01 24.43
N PRO A 624 -1.86 -26.49 24.88
CA PRO A 624 -0.81 -25.59 25.36
C PRO A 624 -0.35 -24.65 24.24
N VAL A 625 0.03 -23.43 24.63
CA VAL A 625 0.75 -22.48 23.77
C VAL A 625 2.22 -22.59 24.13
N GLU A 626 3.01 -23.10 23.18
CA GLU A 626 4.42 -23.33 23.39
C GLU A 626 5.26 -22.23 22.74
N THR A 627 6.32 -21.87 23.41
CA THR A 627 7.30 -20.90 22.89
C THR A 627 8.67 -21.56 22.87
N ARG A 628 9.37 -21.41 21.74
CA ARG A 628 10.75 -21.90 21.57
C ARG A 628 11.62 -20.80 20.99
N ILE A 629 12.85 -20.71 21.45
CA ILE A 629 13.90 -19.86 20.85
C ILE A 629 14.70 -20.78 19.94
N MET A 630 14.92 -20.36 18.71
CA MET A 630 15.67 -21.10 17.71
C MET A 630 16.22 -20.17 16.64
N THR A 631 17.08 -20.69 15.76
CA THR A 631 17.56 -19.87 14.63
C THR A 631 16.43 -19.58 13.63
N PRO A 632 16.50 -18.50 12.84
CA PRO A 632 15.53 -18.22 11.78
C PRO A 632 15.38 -19.37 10.78
N ASP A 633 16.45 -20.11 10.50
CA ASP A 633 16.45 -21.22 9.57
C ASP A 633 15.72 -22.45 10.15
N ASP A 634 15.94 -22.77 11.42
CA ASP A 634 15.20 -23.83 12.10
C ASP A 634 13.71 -23.49 12.18
N ALA A 635 13.39 -22.23 12.45
CA ALA A 635 12.00 -21.77 12.47
C ALA A 635 11.32 -21.94 11.08
N ARG A 636 12.04 -21.63 10.01
CA ARG A 636 11.56 -21.85 8.62
C ARG A 636 11.39 -23.34 8.32
N ALA A 637 12.33 -24.18 8.75
CA ALA A 637 12.28 -25.62 8.51
C ALA A 637 11.04 -26.29 9.13
N ILE A 638 10.55 -25.78 10.26
CA ILE A 638 9.30 -26.26 10.88
C ILE A 638 8.04 -25.58 10.34
N GLY A 639 8.15 -24.72 9.32
CA GLY A 639 7.02 -24.05 8.70
C GLY A 639 6.48 -22.85 9.48
N ALA A 640 7.30 -22.22 10.33
CA ALA A 640 6.90 -21.00 11.04
C ALA A 640 6.62 -19.85 10.06
N GLN A 641 5.50 -19.16 10.26
CA GLN A 641 5.18 -17.94 9.53
C GLN A 641 6.00 -16.79 10.09
N ALA A 642 6.71 -16.10 9.21
CA ALA A 642 7.44 -14.87 9.52
C ALA A 642 6.68 -13.66 8.95
N LEU A 643 6.73 -12.53 9.64
CA LEU A 643 6.26 -11.27 9.07
C LEU A 643 7.15 -10.92 7.86
N PHE A 644 6.52 -10.57 6.75
CA PHE A 644 7.24 -10.15 5.56
C PHE A 644 8.01 -8.85 5.85
N GLY A 645 9.31 -8.84 5.48
CA GLY A 645 10.15 -7.65 5.60
C GLY A 645 10.76 -7.42 6.99
N GLU A 646 10.61 -8.30 7.97
CA GLU A 646 11.34 -8.21 9.24
C GLU A 646 12.69 -8.96 9.17
N LYS A 647 13.77 -8.27 9.57
CA LYS A 647 15.03 -8.93 9.91
C LYS A 647 14.91 -9.47 11.32
N TYR A 648 15.19 -10.73 11.46
CA TYR A 648 15.30 -11.40 12.75
C TYR A 648 16.78 -11.49 13.12
N GLY A 649 17.09 -11.34 14.39
CA GLY A 649 18.45 -11.61 14.90
C GLY A 649 18.83 -13.08 14.74
N ASP A 650 19.99 -13.45 15.27
CA ASP A 650 20.52 -14.83 15.24
C ASP A 650 19.56 -15.83 15.90
N GLU A 651 18.71 -15.36 16.81
CA GLU A 651 17.67 -16.13 17.47
C GLU A 651 16.31 -15.47 17.32
N VAL A 652 15.28 -16.29 17.09
CA VAL A 652 13.88 -15.88 16.99
C VAL A 652 13.01 -16.62 17.99
N ARG A 653 12.00 -15.93 18.49
CA ARG A 653 10.96 -16.51 19.32
C ARG A 653 9.83 -17.04 18.46
N VAL A 654 9.61 -18.35 18.49
CA VAL A 654 8.55 -19.05 17.75
C VAL A 654 7.45 -19.45 18.70
N VAL A 655 6.23 -19.06 18.39
CA VAL A 655 5.01 -19.39 19.15
C VAL A 655 4.22 -20.42 18.36
N SER A 656 3.85 -21.52 19.01
CA SER A 656 3.05 -22.60 18.43
C SER A 656 1.81 -22.87 19.25
N MET A 657 0.67 -23.10 18.58
CA MET A 657 -0.61 -23.35 19.23
C MET A 657 -1.60 -24.15 18.34
N GLY A 658 -2.49 -24.88 19.00
CA GLY A 658 -3.46 -25.75 18.35
C GLY A 658 -2.87 -27.12 17.94
N ARG A 659 -3.63 -28.18 18.05
CA ARG A 659 -3.24 -29.53 17.61
C ARG A 659 -4.05 -29.94 16.39
N GLN A 660 -3.35 -30.48 15.40
CA GLN A 660 -3.95 -31.02 14.19
C GLN A 660 -3.35 -32.36 13.82
N ASP A 661 -4.16 -33.28 13.39
CA ASP A 661 -3.72 -34.65 13.06
C ASP A 661 -3.20 -34.70 11.60
N GLY A 662 -1.88 -34.73 11.44
CA GLY A 662 -1.20 -35.14 10.21
C GLY A 662 -1.22 -34.16 9.01
N SER A 663 -1.96 -33.03 9.09
CA SER A 663 -2.06 -32.05 8.02
C SER A 663 -1.67 -30.61 8.47
N GLY A 664 -1.05 -30.50 9.63
CA GLY A 664 -0.61 -29.26 10.23
C GLY A 664 0.86 -28.93 9.93
N LYS A 665 1.38 -27.97 10.66
CA LYS A 665 2.78 -27.51 10.62
C LYS A 665 3.65 -28.27 11.63
N GLY A 666 4.95 -28.04 11.58
CA GLY A 666 5.92 -28.75 12.41
C GLY A 666 6.44 -30.02 11.75
N ALA A 667 7.55 -30.56 12.27
CA ALA A 667 8.19 -31.76 11.72
C ALA A 667 7.25 -33.02 11.72
N ASP A 668 6.28 -33.01 12.61
CA ASP A 668 5.28 -34.09 12.78
C ASP A 668 3.91 -33.79 12.14
N GLY A 669 3.75 -32.59 11.55
CA GLY A 669 2.46 -32.15 11.01
C GLY A 669 1.34 -31.98 12.03
N ALA A 670 1.68 -31.84 13.32
CA ALA A 670 0.71 -31.90 14.43
C ALA A 670 0.32 -30.51 14.98
N THR A 671 0.90 -29.43 14.49
CA THR A 671 0.63 -28.08 15.00
C THR A 671 -0.23 -27.28 14.01
N TYR A 672 -1.22 -26.58 14.53
CA TYR A 672 -2.11 -25.75 13.71
C TYR A 672 -1.45 -24.44 13.28
N SER A 673 -1.04 -23.59 14.24
CA SER A 673 -0.37 -22.32 13.97
C SER A 673 1.04 -22.33 14.55
N ILE A 674 2.02 -21.94 13.73
CA ILE A 674 3.42 -21.69 14.12
C ILE A 674 3.83 -20.37 13.52
N GLU A 675 4.19 -19.38 14.38
CA GLU A 675 4.53 -18.04 13.93
C GLU A 675 5.68 -17.43 14.74
N LEU A 676 6.48 -16.58 14.08
CA LEU A 676 7.48 -15.76 14.77
C LEU A 676 6.76 -14.61 15.49
N CYS A 677 6.90 -14.57 16.83
CA CYS A 677 6.21 -13.55 17.61
C CYS A 677 6.94 -13.20 18.90
N GLY A 678 7.22 -11.90 19.09
CA GLY A 678 7.80 -11.35 20.32
C GLY A 678 6.78 -10.91 21.38
N GLY A 679 5.49 -11.09 21.13
CA GLY A 679 4.42 -10.66 22.03
C GLY A 679 4.15 -11.60 23.19
N THR A 680 3.22 -11.20 24.07
CA THR A 680 2.77 -12.03 25.20
C THR A 680 1.54 -12.83 24.84
N HIS A 681 1.43 -14.07 25.27
CA HIS A 681 0.37 -15.01 24.91
C HIS A 681 -0.24 -15.68 26.13
N VAL A 682 -1.43 -16.25 25.91
CA VAL A 682 -2.08 -17.13 26.89
C VAL A 682 -1.28 -18.42 27.06
N ARG A 683 -1.44 -19.10 28.20
CA ARG A 683 -0.76 -20.38 28.42
C ARG A 683 -1.40 -21.55 27.68
N ARG A 684 -2.70 -21.46 27.47
CA ARG A 684 -3.50 -22.47 26.76
C ARG A 684 -4.52 -21.77 25.85
N THR A 685 -4.84 -22.39 24.72
CA THR A 685 -5.80 -21.79 23.78
C THR A 685 -7.18 -21.55 24.41
N GLY A 686 -7.57 -22.38 25.42
CA GLY A 686 -8.83 -22.19 26.16
C GLY A 686 -8.90 -20.89 26.97
N ASP A 687 -7.78 -20.31 27.37
CA ASP A 687 -7.72 -19.03 28.10
C ASP A 687 -8.17 -17.83 27.23
N ILE A 688 -8.25 -17.99 25.91
CA ILE A 688 -8.79 -16.99 24.98
C ILE A 688 -10.29 -16.78 25.24
N GLY A 689 -11.02 -17.85 25.62
CA GLY A 689 -12.46 -17.84 25.77
C GLY A 689 -13.21 -17.86 24.44
N THR A 690 -14.34 -17.16 24.37
CA THR A 690 -15.12 -17.06 23.11
C THR A 690 -14.48 -16.07 22.17
N PHE A 691 -14.46 -16.40 20.88
CA PHE A 691 -14.02 -15.49 19.80
C PHE A 691 -15.25 -15.09 18.96
N ALA A 692 -15.43 -13.81 18.68
CA ALA A 692 -16.52 -13.29 17.86
C ALA A 692 -16.04 -12.20 16.91
N VAL A 693 -16.29 -12.36 15.61
CA VAL A 693 -16.03 -11.34 14.60
C VAL A 693 -17.11 -10.25 14.67
N ILE A 694 -16.69 -9.00 14.81
CA ILE A 694 -17.60 -7.86 14.88
C ILE A 694 -17.66 -7.04 13.61
N GLY A 695 -16.64 -7.15 12.74
CA GLY A 695 -16.59 -6.42 11.50
C GLY A 695 -15.59 -7.00 10.50
N GLU A 696 -15.92 -6.89 9.22
CA GLU A 696 -15.05 -7.16 8.07
C GLU A 696 -15.16 -6.00 7.09
N GLY A 697 -14.05 -5.51 6.55
CA GLY A 697 -14.05 -4.38 5.63
C GLY A 697 -12.72 -4.19 4.90
N ALA A 698 -12.69 -3.23 3.97
CA ALA A 698 -11.46 -2.84 3.28
C ALA A 698 -10.68 -1.84 4.14
N SER A 699 -9.39 -2.07 4.34
CA SER A 699 -8.47 -1.11 4.97
C SER A 699 -7.77 -0.24 3.92
N SER A 700 -7.29 -0.87 2.87
CA SER A 700 -6.68 -0.21 1.70
C SER A 700 -6.80 -1.11 0.47
N SER A 701 -6.27 -0.67 -0.67
CA SER A 701 -6.30 -1.48 -1.89
C SER A 701 -5.56 -2.81 -1.71
N GLY A 702 -6.27 -3.93 -1.83
CA GLY A 702 -5.72 -5.29 -1.66
C GLY A 702 -5.51 -5.70 -0.21
N VAL A 703 -5.98 -4.91 0.77
CA VAL A 703 -5.90 -5.22 2.20
C VAL A 703 -7.29 -5.23 2.81
N ARG A 704 -7.64 -6.35 3.42
CA ARG A 704 -8.87 -6.51 4.18
C ARG A 704 -8.58 -6.42 5.66
N ARG A 705 -9.58 -6.05 6.43
CA ARG A 705 -9.56 -5.88 7.88
C ARG A 705 -10.63 -6.72 8.53
N ILE A 706 -10.25 -7.49 9.54
CA ILE A 706 -11.18 -8.12 10.47
C ILE A 706 -10.98 -7.48 11.85
N GLU A 707 -12.09 -7.14 12.49
CA GLU A 707 -12.14 -6.78 13.91
C GLU A 707 -12.90 -7.86 14.66
N ALA A 708 -12.36 -8.27 15.81
CA ALA A 708 -12.95 -9.33 16.62
C ALA A 708 -12.74 -9.07 18.13
N LEU A 709 -13.52 -9.78 18.90
CA LEU A 709 -13.50 -9.76 20.35
C LEU A 709 -13.16 -11.16 20.89
N THR A 710 -12.59 -11.20 22.10
CA THR A 710 -12.34 -12.45 22.82
C THR A 710 -12.93 -12.45 24.22
N GLY A 711 -13.07 -13.63 24.84
CA GLY A 711 -13.44 -13.81 26.25
C GLY A 711 -14.75 -13.12 26.63
N ALA A 712 -14.72 -12.36 27.72
CA ALA A 712 -15.89 -11.67 28.26
C ALA A 712 -16.50 -10.65 27.27
N ALA A 713 -15.66 -9.88 26.57
CA ALA A 713 -16.14 -8.89 25.59
C ALA A 713 -16.91 -9.55 24.43
N ALA A 714 -16.44 -10.71 23.94
CA ALA A 714 -17.15 -11.48 22.92
C ALA A 714 -18.48 -12.03 23.46
N PHE A 715 -18.47 -12.55 24.68
CA PHE A 715 -19.70 -13.05 25.32
C PHE A 715 -20.75 -11.94 25.50
N ASP A 716 -20.33 -10.80 26.01
CA ASP A 716 -21.23 -9.64 26.24
C ASP A 716 -21.81 -9.13 24.91
N HIS A 717 -20.99 -9.09 23.86
CA HIS A 717 -21.44 -8.71 22.52
C HIS A 717 -22.51 -9.66 21.98
N LEU A 718 -22.30 -10.98 22.09
CA LEU A 718 -23.26 -12.00 21.64
C LEU A 718 -24.52 -11.96 22.50
N ALA A 719 -24.40 -11.81 23.81
CA ALA A 719 -25.53 -11.67 24.75
C ALA A 719 -26.38 -10.43 24.46
N ALA A 720 -25.74 -9.30 24.17
CA ALA A 720 -26.45 -8.08 23.78
C ALA A 720 -27.22 -8.24 22.44
N ARG A 721 -26.62 -8.90 21.45
CA ARG A 721 -27.32 -9.24 20.19
C ARG A 721 -28.50 -10.15 20.41
N SER A 722 -28.33 -11.20 21.23
CA SER A 722 -29.43 -12.12 21.59
C SER A 722 -30.56 -11.40 22.31
N LYS A 723 -30.24 -10.52 23.27
CA LYS A 723 -31.22 -9.69 23.98
C LYS A 723 -31.96 -8.74 23.03
N GLY A 724 -31.22 -8.09 22.14
CA GLY A 724 -31.81 -7.22 21.10
C GLY A 724 -32.79 -7.97 20.20
N LEU A 725 -32.37 -9.15 19.70
CA LEU A 725 -33.26 -10.01 18.90
C LEU A 725 -34.50 -10.43 19.67
N SER A 726 -34.36 -10.79 20.95
CA SER A 726 -35.48 -11.15 21.82
C SER A 726 -36.44 -9.99 22.03
N ALA A 727 -35.95 -8.76 22.17
CA ALA A 727 -36.80 -7.57 22.26
C ALA A 727 -37.61 -7.35 20.98
N VAL A 728 -36.97 -7.43 19.81
CA VAL A 728 -37.65 -7.31 18.52
C VAL A 728 -38.69 -8.42 18.35
N ALA A 729 -38.36 -9.65 18.74
CA ALA A 729 -39.32 -10.78 18.74
C ALA A 729 -40.54 -10.49 19.60
N GLY A 730 -40.32 -9.90 20.78
CA GLY A 730 -41.36 -9.47 21.67
C GLY A 730 -42.28 -8.42 21.04
N ASP A 731 -41.74 -7.37 20.46
CA ASP A 731 -42.49 -6.32 19.77
C ASP A 731 -43.31 -6.87 18.61
N LEU A 732 -42.72 -7.83 17.85
CA LEU A 732 -43.39 -8.50 16.75
C LEU A 732 -44.31 -9.62 17.16
N ARG A 733 -44.39 -9.94 18.45
CA ARG A 733 -45.18 -11.08 19.03
C ARG A 733 -44.91 -12.39 18.32
N THR A 734 -43.60 -12.68 18.08
CA THR A 734 -43.15 -13.89 17.41
C THR A 734 -41.96 -14.51 18.16
N ARG A 735 -41.50 -15.73 17.75
CA ARG A 735 -40.27 -16.30 18.31
C ARG A 735 -39.06 -15.64 17.65
N ALA A 736 -37.91 -15.63 18.30
CA ALA A 736 -36.67 -15.03 17.80
C ALA A 736 -36.27 -15.61 16.43
N GLU A 737 -36.48 -16.92 16.23
CA GLU A 737 -36.19 -17.66 14.99
C GLU A 737 -37.02 -17.15 13.80
N ASP A 738 -38.27 -16.75 14.05
CA ASP A 738 -39.25 -16.35 13.05
C ASP A 738 -39.22 -14.85 12.75
N VAL A 739 -38.38 -14.05 13.47
CA VAL A 739 -38.26 -12.59 13.26
C VAL A 739 -37.97 -12.21 11.81
N PRO A 740 -37.01 -12.85 11.09
CA PRO A 740 -36.71 -12.51 9.69
C PRO A 740 -37.91 -12.71 8.76
N GLU A 741 -38.70 -13.76 8.99
CA GLU A 741 -39.91 -14.06 8.20
C GLU A 741 -41.02 -13.04 8.50
N ARG A 742 -41.24 -12.72 9.80
CA ARG A 742 -42.26 -11.75 10.20
C ARG A 742 -41.94 -10.34 9.70
N VAL A 743 -40.68 -9.95 9.71
CA VAL A 743 -40.24 -8.65 9.16
C VAL A 743 -40.52 -8.59 7.65
N ARG A 744 -40.19 -9.66 6.91
CA ARG A 744 -40.50 -9.75 5.47
C ARG A 744 -42.00 -9.63 5.22
N ALA A 745 -42.81 -10.38 5.96
CA ALA A 745 -44.27 -10.31 5.87
C ALA A 745 -44.82 -8.90 6.13
N LEU A 746 -44.29 -8.21 7.15
CA LEU A 746 -44.66 -6.82 7.43
C LEU A 746 -44.25 -5.84 6.33
N MET A 747 -43.10 -6.06 5.71
CA MET A 747 -42.67 -5.24 4.57
C MET A 747 -43.58 -5.43 3.35
N ASP A 748 -43.99 -6.66 3.11
CA ASP A 748 -44.90 -6.99 2.01
C ASP A 748 -46.34 -6.45 2.29
N GLU A 749 -46.85 -6.58 3.53
CA GLU A 749 -48.10 -6.03 3.98
C GLU A 749 -48.10 -4.50 3.85
N ARG A 750 -47.03 -3.83 4.31
CA ARG A 750 -46.89 -2.37 4.12
C ARG A 750 -46.93 -1.98 2.65
N ARG A 751 -46.29 -2.75 1.77
CA ARG A 751 -46.29 -2.49 0.33
C ARG A 751 -47.69 -2.66 -0.27
N ALA A 752 -48.39 -3.73 0.16
CA ALA A 752 -49.76 -3.98 -0.28
C ALA A 752 -50.72 -2.87 0.16
N LEU A 753 -50.66 -2.47 1.45
CA LEU A 753 -51.43 -1.35 1.97
C LEU A 753 -51.13 -0.01 1.31
N ALA A 754 -49.85 0.26 0.99
CA ALA A 754 -49.48 1.46 0.25
C ALA A 754 -50.09 1.48 -1.16
N ASN A 755 -50.14 0.34 -1.83
CA ASN A 755 -50.80 0.19 -3.16
C ASN A 755 -52.33 0.34 -3.06
N GLU A 756 -52.94 -0.27 -2.03
CA GLU A 756 -54.36 -0.15 -1.76
C GLU A 756 -54.78 1.30 -1.48
N VAL A 757 -54.02 1.99 -0.62
CA VAL A 757 -54.26 3.41 -0.37
C VAL A 757 -54.14 4.24 -1.63
N ALA A 758 -53.16 3.96 -2.51
CA ALA A 758 -53.01 4.64 -3.79
C ALA A 758 -54.19 4.34 -4.75
N GLN A 759 -54.68 3.09 -4.72
CA GLN A 759 -55.87 2.71 -5.50
C GLN A 759 -57.12 3.39 -4.98
N LEU A 760 -57.39 3.34 -3.69
CA LEU A 760 -58.55 3.98 -3.08
C LEU A 760 -58.58 5.48 -3.29
N ARG A 761 -57.40 6.15 -3.24
CA ARG A 761 -57.28 7.57 -3.56
C ARG A 761 -57.66 7.87 -5.02
N ARG A 762 -57.28 6.98 -5.96
CA ARG A 762 -57.64 7.12 -7.36
C ARG A 762 -59.14 6.93 -7.57
N GLU A 763 -59.71 5.90 -6.95
CA GLU A 763 -61.18 5.63 -7.02
C GLU A 763 -61.98 6.82 -6.44
N LEU A 764 -61.55 7.39 -5.35
CA LEU A 764 -62.14 8.58 -4.73
C LEU A 764 -62.03 9.80 -5.63
N ALA A 765 -60.89 9.98 -6.26
CA ALA A 765 -60.68 11.09 -7.21
C ALA A 765 -61.58 10.97 -8.46
N MET A 766 -61.85 9.76 -8.93
CA MET A 766 -62.74 9.49 -10.06
C MET A 766 -64.22 9.57 -9.72
N ALA A 767 -64.60 9.30 -8.46
CA ALA A 767 -66.00 9.36 -8.02
C ALA A 767 -66.57 10.78 -7.80
N GLY A 768 -65.76 11.84 -8.01
CA GLY A 768 -66.15 13.21 -7.73
C GLY A 768 -66.19 13.49 -6.23
N GLY A 769 -65.40 14.45 -5.74
CA GLY A 769 -65.31 14.76 -4.30
C GLY A 769 -66.68 14.91 -3.63
N ALA A 770 -66.73 14.74 -2.31
CA ALA A 770 -67.83 14.46 -1.35
C ALA A 770 -69.07 15.37 -1.36
N GLN A 771 -69.49 15.88 -2.46
CA GLN A 771 -70.83 16.58 -2.64
C GLN A 771 -71.39 16.14 -4.01
N GLY A 772 -72.31 15.22 -4.00
CA GLY A 772 -73.23 14.63 -4.95
C GLY A 772 -73.54 15.33 -6.31
N GLU A 773 -72.55 15.87 -6.95
CA GLU A 773 -72.68 16.34 -8.34
C GLU A 773 -72.09 15.31 -9.32
N ALA A 774 -72.78 15.08 -10.44
CA ALA A 774 -72.27 14.22 -11.50
C ALA A 774 -70.82 14.57 -11.85
N GLY A 775 -69.96 13.57 -12.06
CA GLY A 775 -68.56 13.81 -12.37
C GLY A 775 -68.29 14.86 -13.42
N PRO A 776 -67.17 15.56 -13.48
CA PRO A 776 -66.94 16.68 -14.37
C PRO A 776 -67.18 16.25 -15.81
N GLU A 777 -68.22 16.88 -16.49
CA GLU A 777 -68.45 16.69 -17.89
C GLU A 777 -67.50 17.52 -18.75
N PRO A 778 -66.92 16.97 -19.81
CA PRO A 778 -66.09 17.73 -20.73
C PRO A 778 -66.82 18.94 -21.29
N ARG A 779 -66.24 20.11 -21.28
CA ARG A 779 -66.73 21.30 -21.92
C ARG A 779 -66.12 21.46 -23.31
N GLU A 780 -66.88 22.01 -24.27
CA GLU A 780 -66.25 22.28 -25.55
C GLU A 780 -65.49 23.61 -25.52
N VAL A 781 -64.19 23.59 -25.78
CA VAL A 781 -63.38 24.79 -25.85
C VAL A 781 -62.60 24.80 -27.17
N GLY A 782 -62.84 25.80 -27.99
CA GLY A 782 -62.25 25.91 -29.35
C GLY A 782 -62.47 24.70 -30.25
N GLY A 783 -63.65 24.05 -30.10
CA GLY A 783 -63.96 22.85 -30.88
C GLY A 783 -63.28 21.56 -30.38
N VAL A 784 -62.80 21.55 -29.14
CA VAL A 784 -62.15 20.40 -28.48
C VAL A 784 -62.89 20.14 -27.16
N PRO A 785 -63.31 18.90 -26.88
CA PRO A 785 -63.76 18.49 -25.56
C PRO A 785 -62.62 18.68 -24.52
N PHE A 786 -62.83 19.53 -23.54
CA PHE A 786 -61.85 19.82 -22.48
C PHE A 786 -62.40 19.45 -21.13
N LEU A 787 -61.67 18.60 -20.40
CA LEU A 787 -61.96 18.22 -19.02
C LEU A 787 -60.94 18.85 -18.08
N SER A 788 -61.40 19.63 -17.12
CA SER A 788 -60.52 20.18 -16.09
C SER A 788 -61.07 19.84 -14.71
N GLN A 789 -60.19 19.43 -13.78
CA GLN A 789 -60.58 19.07 -12.42
C GLN A 789 -59.50 19.44 -11.41
N VAL A 790 -59.94 19.96 -10.27
CA VAL A 790 -59.11 20.18 -9.09
C VAL A 790 -59.34 19.04 -8.09
N LEU A 791 -58.27 18.33 -7.73
CA LEU A 791 -58.28 17.12 -6.93
C LEU A 791 -57.65 17.42 -5.57
N SER A 792 -58.29 17.02 -4.47
CA SER A 792 -57.72 17.11 -3.12
C SER A 792 -57.22 15.76 -2.67
N GLY A 793 -56.01 15.72 -2.02
CA GLY A 793 -55.47 14.50 -1.44
C GLY A 793 -54.84 13.51 -2.47
N VAL A 794 -54.79 13.86 -3.75
CA VAL A 794 -54.10 13.09 -4.80
C VAL A 794 -52.67 13.56 -4.92
N GLN A 795 -51.72 12.62 -5.01
CA GLN A 795 -50.31 12.98 -5.20
C GLN A 795 -49.97 13.20 -6.69
N GLY A 796 -49.01 14.07 -6.97
CA GLY A 796 -48.62 14.39 -8.34
C GLY A 796 -48.26 13.17 -9.22
N ARG A 797 -47.70 12.13 -8.61
CA ARG A 797 -47.36 10.86 -9.27
C ARG A 797 -48.60 10.04 -9.70
N ASP A 798 -49.73 10.31 -9.10
CA ASP A 798 -50.97 9.59 -9.36
C ASP A 798 -51.83 10.29 -10.47
N LEU A 799 -51.45 11.50 -10.91
CA LEU A 799 -52.15 12.24 -11.97
C LEU A 799 -52.05 11.60 -13.36
N PRO A 800 -50.89 11.09 -13.84
CA PRO A 800 -50.80 10.49 -15.17
C PRO A 800 -51.73 9.29 -15.36
N PRO A 801 -51.81 8.31 -14.43
CA PRO A 801 -52.79 7.24 -14.56
C PRO A 801 -54.25 7.73 -14.63
N LEU A 802 -54.61 8.78 -13.88
CA LEU A 802 -55.93 9.38 -13.91
C LEU A 802 -56.20 10.07 -15.27
N ILE A 803 -55.22 10.73 -15.84
CA ILE A 803 -55.35 11.30 -17.20
C ILE A 803 -55.56 10.21 -18.25
N ASP A 804 -54.80 9.11 -18.16
CA ASP A 804 -54.96 7.99 -19.14
C ASP A 804 -56.35 7.36 -19.01
N GLU A 805 -56.92 7.26 -17.82
CA GLU A 805 -58.28 6.76 -17.62
C GLU A 805 -59.34 7.74 -18.15
N HIS A 806 -59.14 9.06 -17.91
CA HIS A 806 -60.03 10.07 -18.51
C HIS A 806 -59.93 10.10 -20.04
N LYS A 807 -58.76 9.96 -20.65
CA LYS A 807 -58.57 9.82 -22.10
C LYS A 807 -59.37 8.64 -22.66
N ALA A 808 -59.30 7.47 -21.98
CA ALA A 808 -60.01 6.26 -22.40
C ALA A 808 -61.52 6.47 -22.35
N ARG A 809 -62.05 7.21 -21.40
CA ARG A 809 -63.47 7.50 -21.25
C ARG A 809 -63.97 8.55 -22.24
N MET A 810 -63.19 9.58 -22.53
CA MET A 810 -63.58 10.66 -23.44
C MET A 810 -63.45 10.30 -24.92
N GLY A 811 -62.55 9.39 -25.24
CA GLY A 811 -62.27 8.99 -26.63
C GLY A 811 -61.47 10.05 -27.43
N SER A 812 -61.91 11.31 -27.42
CA SER A 812 -61.19 12.46 -28.01
C SER A 812 -61.36 13.69 -27.12
N GLY A 813 -60.25 14.39 -26.85
CA GLY A 813 -60.27 15.62 -26.06
C GLY A 813 -58.91 15.91 -25.37
N ALA A 814 -58.94 17.01 -24.60
CA ALA A 814 -57.83 17.43 -23.73
C ALA A 814 -58.24 17.41 -22.26
N ILE A 815 -57.31 17.13 -21.36
CA ILE A 815 -57.54 16.97 -19.91
C ILE A 815 -56.52 17.78 -19.16
N LEU A 816 -56.94 18.47 -18.11
CA LEU A 816 -56.09 19.17 -17.14
C LEU A 816 -56.49 18.80 -15.72
N LEU A 817 -55.61 18.11 -15.00
CA LEU A 817 -55.82 17.79 -13.60
C LEU A 817 -54.85 18.60 -12.73
N ILE A 818 -55.38 19.24 -11.70
CA ILE A 818 -54.62 20.01 -10.71
C ILE A 818 -54.82 19.36 -9.35
N ALA A 819 -53.76 18.99 -8.69
CA ALA A 819 -53.81 18.33 -7.37
C ALA A 819 -53.17 19.18 -6.27
N ASP A 820 -53.90 19.35 -5.18
CA ASP A 820 -53.35 19.88 -3.92
C ASP A 820 -52.73 18.75 -3.10
N THR A 821 -51.42 18.82 -2.93
CA THR A 821 -50.68 17.81 -2.19
C THR A 821 -50.28 18.25 -0.77
N GLY A 822 -50.99 19.25 -0.19
CA GLY A 822 -50.72 19.74 1.16
C GLY A 822 -49.53 20.71 1.26
N GLY A 823 -49.52 21.76 0.44
CA GLY A 823 -48.45 22.79 0.42
C GLY A 823 -47.62 22.79 -0.88
N LYS A 824 -47.88 21.82 -1.78
CA LYS A 824 -47.37 21.82 -3.15
C LYS A 824 -48.53 21.50 -4.10
N VAL A 825 -48.55 22.14 -5.23
CA VAL A 825 -49.54 21.90 -6.27
C VAL A 825 -48.91 21.12 -7.41
N ALA A 826 -49.48 20.00 -7.77
CA ALA A 826 -49.13 19.26 -8.97
C ALA A 826 -50.16 19.49 -10.07
N VAL A 827 -49.71 19.68 -11.31
CA VAL A 827 -50.59 19.79 -12.48
C VAL A 827 -50.15 18.79 -13.53
N ALA A 828 -51.08 18.14 -14.16
CA ALA A 828 -50.82 17.28 -15.30
C ALA A 828 -51.87 17.52 -16.41
N ALA A 829 -51.40 17.50 -17.65
CA ALA A 829 -52.27 17.59 -18.81
C ALA A 829 -52.10 16.38 -19.71
N GLY A 830 -53.17 15.96 -20.33
CA GLY A 830 -53.17 14.91 -21.32
C GLY A 830 -53.99 15.30 -22.55
N VAL A 831 -53.54 14.80 -23.71
CA VAL A 831 -54.26 15.01 -25.00
C VAL A 831 -54.41 13.65 -25.67
N THR A 832 -55.54 13.34 -26.22
CA THR A 832 -55.77 12.07 -26.92
C THR A 832 -54.97 12.01 -28.23
N ALA A 833 -54.68 10.83 -28.69
CA ALA A 833 -53.73 10.59 -29.78
C ALA A 833 -54.15 11.24 -31.12
N ASP A 834 -55.45 11.36 -31.37
CA ASP A 834 -56.03 12.02 -32.53
C ASP A 834 -55.84 13.54 -32.57
N LEU A 835 -55.69 14.15 -31.38
CA LEU A 835 -55.44 15.57 -31.19
C LEU A 835 -54.00 15.96 -30.92
N ALA A 836 -53.14 15.01 -30.59
CA ALA A 836 -51.74 15.28 -30.17
C ALA A 836 -50.87 15.92 -31.27
N GLY A 837 -51.27 15.84 -32.53
CA GLY A 837 -50.64 16.53 -33.67
C GLY A 837 -50.99 18.00 -33.78
N ARG A 838 -52.12 18.46 -33.14
CA ARG A 838 -52.66 19.81 -33.19
C ARG A 838 -52.54 20.55 -31.84
N ILE A 839 -52.61 19.79 -30.72
CA ILE A 839 -52.61 20.31 -29.36
C ILE A 839 -51.55 19.58 -28.59
N SER A 840 -50.73 20.31 -27.84
CA SER A 840 -49.67 19.74 -27.00
C SER A 840 -50.01 19.86 -25.51
N ALA A 841 -49.99 18.74 -24.79
CA ALA A 841 -50.15 18.71 -23.35
C ALA A 841 -49.08 19.56 -22.66
N VAL A 842 -47.87 19.69 -23.26
CA VAL A 842 -46.81 20.55 -22.75
C VAL A 842 -47.19 22.02 -22.71
N ASP A 843 -47.91 22.48 -23.75
CA ASP A 843 -48.35 23.89 -23.86
C ASP A 843 -49.47 24.18 -22.87
N LEU A 844 -50.39 23.22 -22.65
CA LEU A 844 -51.45 23.33 -21.62
C LEU A 844 -50.83 23.45 -20.21
N VAL A 845 -49.83 22.62 -19.88
CA VAL A 845 -49.13 22.69 -18.61
C VAL A 845 -48.35 23.98 -18.46
N ARG A 846 -47.64 24.42 -19.51
CA ARG A 846 -46.91 25.70 -19.50
C ARG A 846 -47.80 26.91 -19.33
N ALA A 847 -49.00 26.88 -19.91
CA ALA A 847 -49.98 27.93 -19.70
C ALA A 847 -50.56 27.94 -18.27
N ALA A 848 -50.80 26.77 -17.69
CA ALA A 848 -51.40 26.63 -16.37
C ALA A 848 -50.43 26.91 -15.21
N VAL A 849 -49.18 26.49 -15.32
CA VAL A 849 -48.18 26.51 -14.22
C VAL A 849 -47.92 27.90 -13.66
N PRO A 850 -47.82 29.00 -14.43
CA PRO A 850 -47.56 30.32 -13.86
C PRO A 850 -48.67 30.79 -12.90
N ALA A 851 -49.93 30.49 -13.18
CA ALA A 851 -51.05 30.83 -12.32
C ALA A 851 -51.03 30.04 -10.97
N LEU A 852 -50.33 28.90 -10.92
CA LEU A 852 -50.14 28.06 -9.75
C LEU A 852 -48.85 28.43 -8.96
N GLY A 853 -48.20 29.54 -9.32
CA GLY A 853 -46.93 29.94 -8.66
C GLY A 853 -45.72 29.11 -9.06
N GLY A 854 -45.75 28.38 -10.16
CA GLY A 854 -44.66 27.55 -10.67
C GLY A 854 -43.85 28.22 -11.78
N LYS A 855 -42.66 27.64 -12.11
CA LYS A 855 -41.73 28.21 -13.10
C LYS A 855 -41.67 27.45 -14.43
N GLY A 856 -42.32 26.30 -14.54
CA GLY A 856 -42.36 25.56 -15.79
C GLY A 856 -42.85 24.12 -15.61
N GLY A 857 -43.15 23.47 -16.76
CA GLY A 857 -43.54 22.09 -16.85
C GLY A 857 -43.04 21.47 -18.16
N GLY A 858 -43.03 20.15 -18.24
CA GLY A 858 -42.54 19.41 -19.40
C GLY A 858 -43.14 18.01 -19.54
N GLY A 859 -42.88 17.36 -20.63
CA GLY A 859 -43.38 16.03 -20.94
C GLY A 859 -43.39 15.76 -22.43
N ARG A 860 -44.29 14.87 -22.86
CA ARG A 860 -44.53 14.55 -24.26
C ARG A 860 -45.79 15.31 -24.72
N PRO A 861 -45.98 15.49 -26.05
CA PRO A 861 -47.17 16.16 -26.57
C PRO A 861 -48.51 15.54 -26.11
N ASP A 862 -48.52 14.22 -25.80
CA ASP A 862 -49.70 13.51 -25.35
C ASP A 862 -49.89 13.52 -23.82
N MET A 863 -48.83 13.86 -23.06
CA MET A 863 -48.81 13.84 -21.58
C MET A 863 -47.72 14.73 -21.00
N ALA A 864 -48.06 15.72 -20.20
CA ALA A 864 -47.09 16.61 -19.55
C ALA A 864 -47.46 16.87 -18.09
N GLN A 865 -46.45 17.26 -17.30
CA GLN A 865 -46.59 17.56 -15.87
C GLN A 865 -45.87 18.84 -15.50
N GLY A 866 -46.32 19.48 -14.47
CA GLY A 866 -45.72 20.65 -13.86
C GLY A 866 -46.08 20.78 -12.39
N GLY A 867 -45.52 21.76 -11.72
CA GLY A 867 -45.78 21.98 -10.31
C GLY A 867 -45.84 23.46 -9.96
N GLY A 868 -46.55 23.76 -8.88
CA GLY A 868 -46.70 25.09 -8.29
C GLY A 868 -46.72 25.04 -6.78
N SER A 869 -46.98 26.19 -6.20
CA SER A 869 -47.07 26.36 -4.74
C SER A 869 -48.37 27.01 -4.27
N ASP A 870 -49.25 27.43 -5.21
CA ASP A 870 -50.46 28.15 -4.86
C ASP A 870 -51.72 27.49 -5.56
N ILE A 871 -52.48 26.73 -4.78
CA ILE A 871 -53.71 26.10 -5.22
C ILE A 871 -54.82 27.15 -5.46
N GLY A 872 -54.77 28.34 -4.81
CA GLY A 872 -55.71 29.41 -5.02
C GLY A 872 -55.75 29.92 -6.46
N GLY A 873 -54.68 29.69 -7.22
CA GLY A 873 -54.56 29.97 -8.66
C GLY A 873 -55.23 28.96 -9.60
N ALA A 874 -55.88 27.90 -9.10
CA ALA A 874 -56.35 26.79 -9.90
C ALA A 874 -57.38 27.22 -11.01
N GLU A 875 -58.32 28.11 -10.68
CA GLU A 875 -59.27 28.65 -11.66
C GLU A 875 -58.57 29.46 -12.77
N ALA A 876 -57.60 30.25 -12.41
CA ALA A 876 -56.78 31.01 -13.36
C ALA A 876 -55.93 30.09 -14.24
N ALA A 877 -55.42 29.01 -13.69
CA ALA A 877 -54.68 27.99 -14.41
C ALA A 877 -55.53 27.25 -15.42
N ILE A 878 -56.75 26.89 -15.04
CA ILE A 878 -57.73 26.29 -15.97
C ILE A 878 -58.08 27.25 -17.14
N LYS A 879 -58.33 28.51 -16.83
CA LYS A 879 -58.63 29.56 -17.87
C LYS A 879 -57.41 29.77 -18.80
N ALA A 880 -56.21 29.74 -18.25
CA ALA A 880 -55.00 29.85 -19.07
C ALA A 880 -54.82 28.65 -20.02
N ALA A 881 -55.14 27.44 -19.55
CA ALA A 881 -55.14 26.25 -20.39
C ALA A 881 -56.25 26.28 -21.46
N GLU A 882 -57.46 26.77 -21.13
CA GLU A 882 -58.53 26.99 -22.07
C GLU A 882 -58.15 27.97 -23.18
N ALA A 883 -57.51 29.11 -22.83
CA ALA A 883 -56.97 30.06 -23.76
C ALA A 883 -55.93 29.45 -24.71
N ALA A 884 -55.06 28.55 -24.18
CA ALA A 884 -54.08 27.84 -24.98
C ALA A 884 -54.70 26.78 -25.95
N LEU A 885 -55.93 26.35 -25.69
CA LEU A 885 -56.64 25.45 -26.60
C LEU A 885 -57.29 26.22 -27.77
N THR A 886 -57.52 27.55 -27.60
CA THR A 886 -58.13 28.39 -28.59
C THR A 886 -57.18 29.23 -29.44
N ALA A 887 -55.91 29.28 -29.00
CA ALA A 887 -54.84 29.94 -29.73
C ALA A 887 -54.26 29.02 -30.80
#